data_fb02eb72495180a6b7fe366e58ddff86
#
_entry.id   fb02eb72495180a6b7fe366e58ddff86
#
_cell.length_a   1.000
_cell.length_b   1.000
_cell.length_c   1.000
_cell.angle_alpha   90.00
_cell.angle_beta   90.00
_cell.angle_gamma   90.00
#
_symmetry.space_group_name_H-M   'P 1'
#
loop_
_entity.id
_entity.type
_entity.pdbx_description
1 polymer ?
#
loop_
_entity_poly.entity_id
_entity_poly.type
_entity_poly.pdbx_seq_one_letter_code
_entity_poly.pdbx_strand_id
1 'polypeptide(L)'
;MIFLVKNMPLADLQSLRADFLLENLNLAYDGWEKSQWHDSVTEEMFFNDVLPYACMSEKREQWRAKLREVCLPMIASCKTPGEAAHVLNQKVFPHFNVRYNTGRRRPDQSPGESIESGKATCTGLSILLVDACRSVGIPARVAGTPMWTNMRGNHTWVEVWDRDWHFMGAAEPDAAGLDHGWFVADASKAQRDVPQHAIYATSFRHTDVSFPLVWLPGDKSVSAVNVTDRYAKPKAPVENMVQLAVKVVEADGKRAVADIVVTDLANSASSWTDKSRGETADLNDFASFKLAPGGKYRVVAQLNGRVAQAEVTAQESGDEQVTLTLPEKPPVASEPSEAVPQLVKPLPAKDAARLREELDKYFAANSASHAKWKFPSRLVKLLRENELAVRQITWEAYRSAPIHTSLKADFDTNFVRFEQYTSPYTVKRVGERPAKGWPLFIAMHGGGGAPKAVNDSQWKQMQRYYKDHPEAGGYLYLALRAPNDTWNGFYDNYVYPLIDNLILQFRLFGDIDPDKVFIMGYSHGGYGAYAIGPKMPDRFAAIHASAAAATDGETTGKTLRTTPFTVMVGELDTMYGRYERNQKFKEQIEQLRGGRADIYPVTITIVKGNGHTGLPDRDKIKDMYPAVRNPVPRELTWLMTDGVVKDFFWLHVPQPGKQQEILASCQNNRFVITANAGVSSATVLMDARLVDFNKPVDLELNGATVTRRFTPSLKTLCETLAQRGDPAFAFSAEFTVAKDPNGRLVLQPAAK
;
A
#
# COMPACT_ATOMS: atom_id res chain seq x y z
N MET A 1 -4.90 18.81 45.73
CA MET A 1 -5.07 19.97 44.81
C MET A 1 -3.79 20.81 44.68
N ILE A 2 -3.21 21.33 45.76
CA ILE A 2 -2.01 22.16 45.70
C ILE A 2 -0.85 21.49 44.92
N PHE A 3 -0.65 20.20 45.17
CA PHE A 3 0.38 19.43 44.47
C PHE A 3 0.18 19.43 42.96
N LEU A 4 -1.05 19.19 42.49
CA LEU A 4 -1.38 19.18 41.05
C LEU A 4 -1.12 20.56 40.43
N VAL A 5 -1.68 21.61 41.00
CA VAL A 5 -1.54 22.98 40.50
C VAL A 5 -0.08 23.45 40.50
N LYS A 6 0.72 23.06 41.50
CA LYS A 6 2.14 23.44 41.61
C LYS A 6 3.02 22.73 40.56
N ASN A 7 2.67 21.53 40.17
CA ASN A 7 3.52 20.67 39.33
C ASN A 7 2.95 20.40 37.90
N MET A 8 1.76 20.92 37.58
CA MET A 8 1.19 20.74 36.25
C MET A 8 1.89 21.60 35.20
N PRO A 9 1.93 21.16 33.94
CA PRO A 9 2.40 21.95 32.81
C PRO A 9 1.65 23.29 32.70
N LEU A 10 2.33 24.35 32.26
CA LEU A 10 1.72 25.69 32.13
C LEU A 10 0.48 25.67 31.21
N ALA A 11 0.50 24.90 30.14
CA ALA A 11 -0.64 24.74 29.25
C ALA A 11 -1.86 24.15 29.98
N ASP A 12 -1.66 23.18 30.85
CA ASP A 12 -2.71 22.58 31.68
C ASP A 12 -3.26 23.56 32.72
N LEU A 13 -2.38 24.34 33.32
CA LEU A 13 -2.77 25.39 34.26
C LEU A 13 -3.68 26.47 33.62
N GLN A 14 -3.47 26.74 32.32
CA GLN A 14 -4.26 27.70 31.55
C GLN A 14 -5.56 27.15 30.98
N SER A 15 -5.67 25.83 30.81
CA SER A 15 -6.76 25.22 30.07
C SER A 15 -7.66 24.27 30.87
N LEU A 16 -7.13 23.63 31.92
CA LEU A 16 -7.92 22.67 32.69
C LEU A 16 -8.84 23.36 33.69
N ARG A 17 -10.05 22.88 33.80
CA ARG A 17 -11.06 23.36 34.73
C ARG A 17 -10.86 22.75 36.10
N ALA A 18 -11.28 23.48 37.13
CA ALA A 18 -11.20 23.02 38.52
C ALA A 18 -12.02 21.77 38.80
N ASP A 19 -13.17 21.61 38.14
CA ASP A 19 -14.03 20.42 38.26
C ASP A 19 -13.31 19.17 37.76
N PHE A 20 -12.58 19.22 36.62
CA PHE A 20 -11.75 18.14 36.12
C PHE A 20 -10.69 17.69 37.16
N LEU A 21 -10.00 18.65 37.78
CA LEU A 21 -8.96 18.36 38.75
C LEU A 21 -9.55 17.80 40.06
N LEU A 22 -10.72 18.30 40.49
CA LEU A 22 -11.43 17.81 41.69
C LEU A 22 -11.94 16.40 41.50
N GLU A 23 -12.52 16.07 40.34
CA GLU A 23 -12.95 14.72 40.01
C GLU A 23 -11.78 13.75 40.02
N ASN A 24 -10.67 14.10 39.31
CA ASN A 24 -9.48 13.29 39.33
C ASN A 24 -8.91 13.07 40.73
N LEU A 25 -8.84 14.11 41.54
CA LEU A 25 -8.38 14.01 42.92
C LEU A 25 -9.23 13.07 43.76
N ASN A 26 -10.57 13.23 43.72
CA ASN A 26 -11.49 12.42 44.51
C ASN A 26 -11.42 10.95 44.10
N LEU A 27 -11.39 10.65 42.79
CA LEU A 27 -11.29 9.29 42.28
C LEU A 27 -9.92 8.64 42.57
N ALA A 28 -8.84 9.42 42.51
CA ALA A 28 -7.51 8.93 42.83
C ALA A 28 -7.39 8.60 44.32
N TYR A 29 -7.88 9.51 45.19
CA TYR A 29 -7.86 9.33 46.64
C TYR A 29 -8.71 8.12 47.07
N ASP A 30 -9.94 8.00 46.56
CA ASP A 30 -10.81 6.87 46.79
C ASP A 30 -10.23 5.54 46.31
N GLY A 31 -9.51 5.57 45.15
CA GLY A 31 -8.79 4.42 44.60
C GLY A 31 -7.62 3.97 45.45
N TRP A 32 -6.87 4.89 45.99
CA TRP A 32 -5.73 4.62 46.86
C TRP A 32 -6.19 4.18 48.25
N GLU A 33 -7.07 4.95 48.92
CA GLU A 33 -7.58 4.67 50.28
C GLU A 33 -8.26 3.31 50.40
N LYS A 34 -9.01 2.88 49.37
CA LYS A 34 -9.70 1.61 49.33
C LYS A 34 -8.89 0.47 48.73
N SER A 35 -7.67 0.69 48.32
CA SER A 35 -6.83 -0.36 47.74
C SER A 35 -6.32 -1.32 48.84
N GLN A 36 -6.14 -2.60 48.47
CA GLN A 36 -5.59 -3.62 49.37
C GLN A 36 -4.10 -3.35 49.75
N TRP A 37 -3.45 -2.47 49.02
CA TRP A 37 -2.02 -2.07 49.21
C TRP A 37 -1.85 -0.64 49.72
N HIS A 38 -2.90 -0.02 50.23
CA HIS A 38 -2.86 1.35 50.78
C HIS A 38 -1.67 1.57 51.73
N ASP A 39 -1.45 0.67 52.67
CA ASP A 39 -0.40 0.77 53.69
C ASP A 39 1.02 0.67 53.13
N SER A 40 1.17 0.12 51.89
CA SER A 40 2.47 0.00 51.21
C SER A 40 2.78 1.17 50.26
N VAL A 41 1.82 2.07 50.05
CA VAL A 41 1.95 3.21 49.16
C VAL A 41 2.01 4.50 49.98
N THR A 42 3.18 5.13 50.09
CA THR A 42 3.36 6.34 50.83
C THR A 42 2.60 7.53 50.24
N GLU A 43 2.32 8.55 51.03
CA GLU A 43 1.66 9.77 50.54
C GLU A 43 2.48 10.45 49.40
N GLU A 44 3.80 10.41 49.46
CA GLU A 44 4.68 10.93 48.42
C GLU A 44 4.50 10.17 47.08
N MET A 45 4.43 8.86 47.14
CA MET A 45 4.17 8.02 45.94
C MET A 45 2.76 8.24 45.41
N PHE A 46 1.77 8.35 46.32
CA PHE A 46 0.40 8.70 45.92
C PHE A 46 0.41 10.01 45.11
N PHE A 47 1.04 11.06 45.60
CA PHE A 47 1.05 12.34 44.91
C PHE A 47 1.74 12.27 43.53
N ASN A 48 2.87 11.58 43.42
CA ASN A 48 3.67 11.61 42.19
C ASN A 48 3.25 10.55 41.17
N ASP A 49 2.80 9.37 41.64
CA ASP A 49 2.70 8.18 40.77
C ASP A 49 1.29 7.55 40.73
N VAL A 50 0.31 8.05 41.53
CA VAL A 50 -1.11 7.64 41.53
C VAL A 50 -2.03 8.79 41.17
N LEU A 51 -1.87 9.93 41.82
CA LEU A 51 -2.74 11.11 41.69
C LEU A 51 -2.70 11.78 40.31
N PRO A 52 -1.60 11.82 39.56
CA PRO A 52 -1.54 12.54 38.30
C PRO A 52 -2.64 12.10 37.31
N TYR A 53 -3.22 13.09 36.64
CA TYR A 53 -4.25 12.92 35.61
C TYR A 53 -3.67 12.60 34.22
N ALA A 54 -2.37 12.67 34.09
CA ALA A 54 -1.64 12.39 32.84
C ALA A 54 -0.27 11.79 33.12
N CYS A 55 0.26 11.09 32.16
CA CYS A 55 1.60 10.45 32.20
C CYS A 55 2.66 11.29 31.51
N MET A 56 2.32 11.90 30.38
CA MET A 56 3.23 12.63 29.50
C MET A 56 2.53 13.81 28.81
N SER A 57 2.60 13.86 27.48
CA SER A 57 2.02 14.91 26.62
C SER A 57 0.70 14.53 25.96
N GLU A 58 0.10 13.40 26.38
CA GLU A 58 -1.16 12.91 25.84
C GLU A 58 -2.33 13.87 26.08
N LYS A 59 -3.40 13.71 25.29
CA LYS A 59 -4.63 14.47 25.46
C LYS A 59 -5.20 14.29 26.87
N ARG A 60 -5.55 15.39 27.55
CA ARG A 60 -6.17 15.36 28.89
C ARG A 60 -7.61 14.91 28.79
N GLU A 61 -8.00 13.88 29.56
CA GLU A 61 -9.34 13.32 29.58
C GLU A 61 -9.67 12.65 30.93
N GLN A 62 -10.95 12.45 31.21
CA GLN A 62 -11.45 11.81 32.44
C GLN A 62 -11.49 10.28 32.25
N TRP A 63 -10.35 9.62 32.27
CA TRP A 63 -10.19 8.20 32.06
C TRP A 63 -10.39 7.36 33.33
N ARG A 64 -10.19 7.96 34.52
CA ARG A 64 -10.00 7.23 35.77
C ARG A 64 -11.21 6.41 36.19
N ALA A 65 -12.42 6.99 36.15
CA ALA A 65 -13.65 6.29 36.54
C ALA A 65 -13.89 5.06 35.67
N LYS A 66 -13.79 5.22 34.33
CA LYS A 66 -14.03 4.15 33.37
C LYS A 66 -12.99 3.02 33.51
N LEU A 67 -11.71 3.36 33.64
CA LEU A 67 -10.67 2.33 33.81
C LEU A 67 -10.82 1.62 35.15
N ARG A 68 -11.17 2.32 36.23
CA ARG A 68 -11.40 1.70 37.54
C ARG A 68 -12.54 0.69 37.52
N GLU A 69 -13.66 1.02 36.90
CA GLU A 69 -14.82 0.13 36.76
C GLU A 69 -14.41 -1.21 36.10
N VAL A 70 -13.57 -1.13 35.05
CA VAL A 70 -13.11 -2.29 34.29
C VAL A 70 -11.98 -3.03 35.03
N CYS A 71 -11.04 -2.32 35.66
CA CYS A 71 -9.83 -2.93 36.23
C CYS A 71 -10.05 -3.58 37.60
N LEU A 72 -10.92 -3.03 38.47
CA LEU A 72 -11.17 -3.60 39.81
C LEU A 72 -11.61 -5.07 39.79
N PRO A 73 -12.58 -5.49 38.96
CA PRO A 73 -12.94 -6.90 38.86
C PRO A 73 -11.79 -7.80 38.35
N MET A 74 -10.90 -7.28 37.52
CA MET A 74 -9.81 -8.06 36.96
C MET A 74 -8.76 -8.47 37.99
N ILE A 75 -8.58 -7.64 39.04
CA ILE A 75 -7.53 -7.79 40.05
C ILE A 75 -8.04 -8.25 41.43
N ALA A 76 -9.33 -8.58 41.54
CA ALA A 76 -9.97 -8.90 42.82
C ALA A 76 -9.32 -10.05 43.64
N SER A 77 -8.58 -10.93 42.97
CA SER A 77 -7.87 -12.06 43.60
C SER A 77 -6.37 -11.79 43.85
N CYS A 78 -5.86 -10.64 43.39
CA CYS A 78 -4.43 -10.31 43.49
C CYS A 78 -4.08 -9.85 44.93
N LYS A 79 -2.89 -10.24 45.39
CA LYS A 79 -2.41 -9.93 46.74
C LYS A 79 -1.42 -8.82 46.85
N THR A 80 -0.73 -8.52 45.74
CA THR A 80 0.29 -7.45 45.68
C THR A 80 0.04 -6.51 44.49
N PRO A 81 0.55 -5.26 44.55
CA PRO A 81 0.48 -4.32 43.44
C PRO A 81 1.11 -4.87 42.16
N GLY A 82 2.23 -5.57 42.28
CA GLY A 82 2.95 -6.16 41.14
C GLY A 82 2.15 -7.28 40.45
N GLU A 83 1.55 -8.18 41.24
CA GLU A 83 0.64 -9.20 40.72
C GLU A 83 -0.55 -8.56 40.00
N ALA A 84 -1.15 -7.54 40.62
CA ALA A 84 -2.29 -6.85 40.03
C ALA A 84 -1.90 -6.11 38.72
N ALA A 85 -0.78 -5.44 38.69
CA ALA A 85 -0.28 -4.77 37.48
C ALA A 85 0.00 -5.76 36.34
N HIS A 86 0.58 -6.92 36.65
CA HIS A 86 0.80 -7.98 35.67
C HIS A 86 -0.53 -8.52 35.10
N VAL A 87 -1.52 -8.75 35.95
CA VAL A 87 -2.87 -9.17 35.52
C VAL A 87 -3.55 -8.10 34.67
N LEU A 88 -3.40 -6.81 35.01
CA LEU A 88 -3.89 -5.72 34.19
C LEU A 88 -3.24 -5.72 32.80
N ASN A 89 -1.92 -5.93 32.73
CA ASN A 89 -1.21 -6.02 31.45
C ASN A 89 -1.73 -7.17 30.56
N GLN A 90 -2.12 -8.30 31.16
CA GLN A 90 -2.70 -9.41 30.43
C GLN A 90 -4.13 -9.16 29.94
N LYS A 91 -4.95 -8.41 30.70
CA LYS A 91 -6.41 -8.35 30.50
C LYS A 91 -6.91 -7.03 29.89
N VAL A 92 -6.29 -5.89 30.16
CA VAL A 92 -6.78 -4.55 29.73
C VAL A 92 -6.78 -4.43 28.21
N PHE A 93 -5.69 -4.83 27.55
CA PHE A 93 -5.56 -4.70 26.12
C PHE A 93 -6.53 -5.60 25.32
N PRO A 94 -6.70 -6.89 25.64
CA PRO A 94 -7.74 -7.71 25.03
C PRO A 94 -9.15 -7.19 25.31
N HIS A 95 -9.44 -6.72 26.55
CA HIS A 95 -10.75 -6.19 26.91
C HIS A 95 -11.18 -5.01 26.03
N PHE A 96 -10.26 -4.06 25.78
CA PHE A 96 -10.53 -2.90 24.95
C PHE A 96 -10.19 -3.13 23.47
N ASN A 97 -9.76 -4.33 23.07
CA ASN A 97 -9.29 -4.64 21.72
C ASN A 97 -8.19 -3.68 21.23
N VAL A 98 -7.29 -3.27 22.13
CA VAL A 98 -6.14 -2.42 21.81
C VAL A 98 -4.91 -3.29 21.55
N ARG A 99 -4.21 -3.04 20.46
CA ARG A 99 -3.00 -3.79 20.08
C ARG A 99 -1.91 -2.88 19.55
N TYR A 100 -0.68 -3.36 19.61
CA TYR A 100 0.43 -2.65 18.98
C TYR A 100 0.18 -2.49 17.47
N ASN A 101 0.28 -1.23 17.00
CA ASN A 101 0.13 -0.93 15.58
C ASN A 101 0.71 0.46 15.27
N THR A 102 1.59 0.56 14.27
CA THR A 102 2.19 1.82 13.83
C THR A 102 1.23 2.75 13.10
N GLY A 103 0.08 2.25 12.66
CA GLY A 103 -1.02 3.05 12.09
C GLY A 103 -1.87 3.78 13.14
N ARG A 104 -1.31 4.06 14.32
CA ARG A 104 -1.87 4.90 15.38
C ARG A 104 -2.04 6.36 14.95
N ARG A 105 -2.88 7.13 15.64
CA ARG A 105 -3.09 8.57 15.36
C ARG A 105 -1.85 9.40 15.70
N ARG A 106 -1.23 9.15 16.86
CA ARG A 106 -0.01 9.81 17.34
C ARG A 106 0.73 8.93 18.36
N PRO A 107 2.01 9.16 18.66
CA PRO A 107 2.78 8.32 19.60
C PRO A 107 2.21 8.26 21.00
N ASP A 108 1.84 9.40 21.55
CA ASP A 108 1.38 9.65 22.91
C ASP A 108 -0.16 9.71 23.02
N GLN A 109 -0.85 8.75 22.39
CA GLN A 109 -2.31 8.64 22.48
C GLN A 109 -2.77 8.51 23.94
N SER A 110 -3.84 9.23 24.30
CA SER A 110 -4.53 9.04 25.56
C SER A 110 -5.23 7.68 25.64
N PRO A 111 -5.67 7.20 26.82
CA PRO A 111 -6.43 5.97 26.95
C PRO A 111 -7.66 5.92 26.03
N GLY A 112 -8.44 7.02 25.97
CA GLY A 112 -9.61 7.11 25.10
C GLY A 112 -9.26 7.02 23.63
N GLU A 113 -8.23 7.72 23.15
CA GLU A 113 -7.77 7.64 21.76
C GLU A 113 -7.26 6.24 21.40
N SER A 114 -6.58 5.57 22.32
CA SER A 114 -6.07 4.20 22.13
C SER A 114 -7.23 3.19 22.05
N ILE A 115 -8.22 3.31 22.93
CA ILE A 115 -9.43 2.46 22.96
C ILE A 115 -10.29 2.70 21.72
N GLU A 116 -10.52 3.95 21.33
CA GLU A 116 -11.33 4.29 20.15
C GLU A 116 -10.72 3.77 18.86
N SER A 117 -9.39 3.89 18.72
CA SER A 117 -8.69 3.46 17.50
C SER A 117 -8.38 1.95 17.46
N GLY A 118 -8.36 1.27 18.61
CA GLY A 118 -7.90 -0.10 18.78
C GLY A 118 -6.40 -0.27 18.48
N LYS A 119 -5.64 0.83 18.38
CA LYS A 119 -4.25 0.86 17.92
C LYS A 119 -3.43 1.84 18.75
N ALA A 120 -2.26 1.39 19.22
CA ALA A 120 -1.26 2.25 19.86
C ALA A 120 0.15 1.67 19.62
N THR A 121 1.19 2.47 19.83
CA THR A 121 2.57 1.95 19.92
C THR A 121 3.03 1.96 21.37
N CYS A 122 4.28 1.57 21.62
CA CYS A 122 4.83 1.42 22.98
C CYS A 122 4.41 2.54 23.94
N THR A 123 4.46 3.81 23.50
CA THR A 123 4.11 4.97 24.35
C THR A 123 2.60 4.98 24.70
N GLY A 124 1.70 4.89 23.71
CA GLY A 124 0.26 4.91 23.96
C GLY A 124 -0.23 3.67 24.75
N LEU A 125 0.41 2.51 24.52
CA LEU A 125 0.15 1.30 25.32
C LEU A 125 0.63 1.51 26.77
N SER A 126 1.83 2.09 26.97
CA SER A 126 2.35 2.39 28.31
C SER A 126 1.46 3.37 29.07
N ILE A 127 0.99 4.43 28.41
CA ILE A 127 0.04 5.40 29.00
C ILE A 127 -1.23 4.70 29.47
N LEU A 128 -1.85 3.87 28.61
CA LEU A 128 -3.06 3.14 28.96
C LEU A 128 -2.86 2.19 30.16
N LEU A 129 -1.71 1.50 30.23
CA LEU A 129 -1.42 0.59 31.32
C LEU A 129 -1.10 1.33 32.64
N VAL A 130 -0.34 2.43 32.57
CA VAL A 130 -0.08 3.30 33.73
C VAL A 130 -1.38 3.84 34.31
N ASP A 131 -2.27 4.35 33.45
CA ASP A 131 -3.56 4.90 33.89
C ASP A 131 -4.50 3.80 34.42
N ALA A 132 -4.46 2.58 33.87
CA ALA A 132 -5.15 1.42 34.42
C ALA A 132 -4.65 1.08 35.84
N CYS A 133 -3.32 1.06 36.05
CA CYS A 133 -2.72 0.84 37.37
C CYS A 133 -3.10 1.97 38.35
N ARG A 134 -2.96 3.22 37.95
CA ARG A 134 -3.31 4.40 38.77
C ARG A 134 -4.79 4.44 39.13
N SER A 135 -5.68 3.93 38.26
CA SER A 135 -7.12 3.91 38.51
C SER A 135 -7.51 3.05 39.72
N VAL A 136 -6.69 2.08 40.05
CA VAL A 136 -6.91 1.13 41.17
C VAL A 136 -5.90 1.31 42.31
N GLY A 137 -5.22 2.47 42.35
CA GLY A 137 -4.31 2.86 43.44
C GLY A 137 -2.92 2.26 43.38
N ILE A 138 -2.49 1.70 42.24
CA ILE A 138 -1.12 1.18 42.06
C ILE A 138 -0.24 2.31 41.54
N PRO A 139 0.88 2.66 42.25
CA PRO A 139 1.84 3.63 41.72
C PRO A 139 2.50 3.10 40.44
N ALA A 140 2.39 3.88 39.37
CA ALA A 140 2.92 3.52 38.08
C ALA A 140 3.37 4.76 37.29
N ARG A 141 4.38 4.58 36.43
CA ARG A 141 4.92 5.65 35.57
C ARG A 141 5.45 5.09 34.26
N VAL A 142 5.56 5.95 33.26
CA VAL A 142 6.17 5.59 31.99
C VAL A 142 7.69 5.69 32.12
N ALA A 143 8.40 4.65 31.72
CA ALA A 143 9.85 4.66 31.59
C ALA A 143 10.23 4.48 30.10
N GLY A 144 11.43 4.93 29.72
CA GLY A 144 11.88 4.78 28.33
C GLY A 144 13.25 5.37 28.05
N THR A 145 13.75 5.07 26.86
CA THR A 145 14.99 5.61 26.30
C THR A 145 14.71 6.29 24.96
N PRO A 146 15.32 7.45 24.67
CA PRO A 146 15.15 8.08 23.37
C PRO A 146 15.83 7.32 22.22
N MET A 147 16.88 6.55 22.52
CA MET A 147 17.61 5.74 21.54
C MET A 147 18.41 4.65 22.22
N TRP A 148 18.28 3.42 21.76
CA TRP A 148 19.13 2.33 22.19
C TRP A 148 20.59 2.56 21.77
N THR A 149 21.55 2.01 22.51
CA THR A 149 23.00 2.14 22.20
C THR A 149 23.38 1.55 20.84
N ASN A 150 22.61 0.58 20.34
CA ASN A 150 22.75 -0.01 19.00
C ASN A 150 21.98 0.75 17.91
N MET A 151 21.49 1.96 18.19
CA MET A 151 20.79 2.86 17.26
C MET A 151 19.48 2.30 16.65
N ARG A 152 18.90 1.26 17.25
CA ARG A 152 17.66 0.63 16.73
C ARG A 152 16.39 1.48 16.91
N GLY A 153 16.43 2.56 17.68
CA GLY A 153 15.32 3.47 17.92
C GLY A 153 15.05 3.69 19.41
N ASN A 154 13.91 4.31 19.70
CA ASN A 154 13.43 4.58 21.06
C ASN A 154 12.49 3.46 21.53
N HIS A 155 12.31 3.36 22.83
CA HIS A 155 11.30 2.47 23.41
C HIS A 155 10.75 3.07 24.71
N THR A 156 9.47 2.75 25.02
CA THR A 156 8.81 3.07 26.28
C THR A 156 8.11 1.86 26.84
N TRP A 157 8.11 1.76 28.17
CA TRP A 157 7.49 0.68 28.94
C TRP A 157 6.92 1.24 30.26
N VAL A 158 6.48 0.37 31.16
CA VAL A 158 5.86 0.77 32.42
C VAL A 158 6.72 0.35 33.59
N GLU A 159 6.96 1.27 34.54
CA GLU A 159 7.42 0.94 35.89
C GLU A 159 6.23 0.96 36.86
N VAL A 160 6.15 -0.05 37.72
CA VAL A 160 5.15 -0.19 38.79
C VAL A 160 5.82 -0.42 40.13
N TRP A 161 5.20 0.07 41.21
CA TRP A 161 5.71 -0.10 42.56
C TRP A 161 5.14 -1.34 43.26
N ASP A 162 6.01 -2.25 43.71
CA ASP A 162 5.71 -3.33 44.66
C ASP A 162 6.91 -3.54 45.60
N ARG A 163 7.00 -2.74 46.66
CA ARG A 163 8.15 -2.63 47.59
C ARG A 163 9.42 -2.04 46.99
N ASP A 164 9.59 -2.11 45.71
CA ASP A 164 10.55 -1.43 44.86
C ASP A 164 9.92 -1.19 43.49
N TRP A 165 10.62 -0.44 42.61
CA TRP A 165 10.19 -0.25 41.24
C TRP A 165 10.54 -1.47 40.38
N HIS A 166 9.54 -2.05 39.77
CA HIS A 166 9.62 -3.15 38.80
C HIS A 166 9.16 -2.68 37.45
N PHE A 167 9.54 -3.37 36.37
CA PHE A 167 9.15 -2.97 35.03
C PHE A 167 8.46 -4.09 34.25
N MET A 168 7.72 -3.69 33.19
CA MET A 168 7.10 -4.58 32.21
C MET A 168 6.81 -3.88 30.90
N GLY A 169 6.89 -4.58 29.77
CA GLY A 169 6.40 -4.10 28.48
C GLY A 169 4.87 -4.02 28.47
N ALA A 170 4.31 -2.89 28.01
CA ALA A 170 2.86 -2.73 27.91
C ALA A 170 2.28 -3.49 26.71
N ALA A 171 1.24 -4.28 26.94
CA ALA A 171 0.67 -5.28 26.02
C ALA A 171 1.63 -6.43 25.67
N GLU A 172 2.67 -6.62 26.47
CA GLU A 172 3.70 -7.65 26.29
C GLU A 172 3.92 -8.39 27.63
N PRO A 173 2.90 -9.04 28.21
CA PRO A 173 3.04 -9.72 29.48
C PRO A 173 3.96 -10.95 29.33
N ASP A 174 5.06 -10.95 30.09
CA ASP A 174 5.97 -12.09 30.13
C ASP A 174 5.47 -13.16 31.10
N ALA A 175 5.60 -14.44 30.74
CA ALA A 175 5.18 -15.55 31.60
C ALA A 175 5.96 -15.63 32.92
N ALA A 176 7.17 -15.09 32.99
CA ALA A 176 8.00 -15.03 34.19
C ALA A 176 7.61 -13.87 35.14
N GLY A 177 6.70 -12.98 34.72
CA GLY A 177 6.19 -11.86 35.52
C GLY A 177 6.89 -10.54 35.27
N LEU A 178 7.12 -9.75 36.35
CA LEU A 178 7.79 -8.45 36.28
C LEU A 178 9.30 -8.61 36.06
N ASP A 179 9.97 -7.53 35.65
CA ASP A 179 11.41 -7.44 35.38
C ASP A 179 11.90 -8.32 34.21
N HIS A 180 10.97 -8.72 33.36
CA HIS A 180 11.20 -9.47 32.14
C HIS A 180 10.66 -8.73 30.93
N GLY A 181 11.27 -8.98 29.77
CA GLY A 181 10.87 -8.43 28.48
C GLY A 181 12.01 -8.50 27.46
N TRP A 182 11.66 -8.43 26.19
CA TRP A 182 12.62 -8.53 25.09
C TRP A 182 13.70 -7.43 25.11
N PHE A 183 13.38 -6.25 25.68
CA PHE A 183 14.26 -5.09 25.70
C PHE A 183 15.30 -5.09 26.83
N VAL A 184 15.27 -6.05 27.75
CA VAL A 184 16.16 -6.09 28.94
C VAL A 184 17.62 -6.11 28.54
N ALA A 185 17.98 -6.84 27.49
CA ALA A 185 19.37 -6.92 27.01
C ALA A 185 19.87 -5.56 26.46
N ASP A 186 19.01 -4.78 25.83
CA ASP A 186 19.35 -3.43 25.35
C ASP A 186 19.35 -2.42 26.51
N ALA A 187 18.38 -2.51 27.42
CA ALA A 187 18.31 -1.67 28.60
C ALA A 187 19.55 -1.82 29.52
N SER A 188 20.11 -3.04 29.61
CA SER A 188 21.34 -3.29 30.38
C SER A 188 22.57 -2.59 29.83
N LYS A 189 22.57 -2.14 28.58
CA LYS A 189 23.64 -1.40 27.91
C LYS A 189 23.46 0.12 27.97
N ALA A 190 22.37 0.60 28.57
CA ALA A 190 22.08 2.02 28.67
C ALA A 190 23.22 2.79 29.39
N GLN A 191 23.40 4.04 29.01
CA GLN A 191 24.51 4.89 29.45
C GLN A 191 23.98 6.13 30.16
N ARG A 192 24.14 6.18 31.50
CA ARG A 192 23.61 7.24 32.36
C ARG A 192 24.01 8.66 31.93
N ASP A 193 25.26 8.81 31.54
CA ASP A 193 25.87 10.13 31.28
C ASP A 193 25.76 10.53 29.79
N VAL A 194 25.12 9.67 28.96
CA VAL A 194 24.83 9.96 27.56
C VAL A 194 23.32 10.16 27.41
N PRO A 195 22.82 11.41 27.37
CA PRO A 195 21.38 11.69 27.39
C PRO A 195 20.57 10.92 26.33
N GLN A 196 21.15 10.67 25.17
CA GLN A 196 20.55 9.92 24.09
C GLN A 196 20.37 8.44 24.41
N HIS A 197 21.22 7.85 25.28
CA HIS A 197 21.25 6.43 25.60
C HIS A 197 20.88 6.14 27.05
N ALA A 198 20.45 7.16 27.79
CA ALA A 198 19.98 7.00 29.16
C ALA A 198 18.52 6.55 29.21
N ILE A 199 18.12 6.00 30.35
CA ILE A 199 16.75 5.61 30.65
C ILE A 199 16.14 6.61 31.62
N TYR A 200 14.97 7.12 31.29
CA TYR A 200 14.22 8.08 32.05
C TYR A 200 12.88 7.50 32.48
N ALA A 201 12.43 7.86 33.68
CA ALA A 201 11.06 7.59 34.12
C ALA A 201 10.34 8.93 34.36
N THR A 202 9.07 9.04 33.95
CA THR A 202 8.28 10.25 34.13
C THR A 202 8.07 10.58 35.60
N SER A 203 8.02 11.87 35.92
CA SER A 203 7.66 12.42 37.25
C SER A 203 6.65 13.53 37.05
N PHE A 204 5.59 13.54 37.86
CA PHE A 204 4.67 14.67 37.85
C PHE A 204 5.24 15.86 38.66
N ARG A 205 6.06 15.59 39.66
CA ARG A 205 6.83 16.58 40.35
C ARG A 205 7.87 17.19 39.44
N HIS A 206 7.99 18.49 39.42
CA HIS A 206 9.05 19.18 38.69
C HIS A 206 10.44 18.72 39.12
N THR A 207 11.28 18.43 38.12
CA THR A 207 12.68 18.06 38.28
C THR A 207 13.53 18.86 37.28
N ASP A 208 14.85 18.85 37.45
CA ASP A 208 15.78 19.48 36.50
C ASP A 208 15.97 18.68 35.20
N VAL A 209 15.38 17.48 35.12
CA VAL A 209 15.46 16.58 33.98
C VAL A 209 14.10 16.48 33.31
N SER A 210 14.05 16.53 31.96
CA SER A 210 12.84 16.34 31.19
C SER A 210 12.85 14.96 30.49
N PHE A 211 11.69 14.33 30.38
CA PHE A 211 11.53 13.11 29.61
C PHE A 211 11.71 13.43 28.11
N PRO A 212 12.61 12.72 27.39
CA PRO A 212 12.89 13.03 25.99
C PRO A 212 11.76 12.57 25.07
N LEU A 213 10.89 13.51 24.68
CA LEU A 213 9.80 13.25 23.73
C LEU A 213 10.35 13.22 22.30
N VAL A 214 10.70 12.05 21.79
CA VAL A 214 11.32 11.91 20.45
C VAL A 214 10.41 12.39 19.31
N TRP A 215 9.09 12.46 19.53
CA TRP A 215 8.09 12.98 18.58
C TRP A 215 7.84 14.49 18.71
N LEU A 216 8.37 15.12 19.78
CA LEU A 216 8.34 16.58 20.03
C LEU A 216 9.75 17.06 20.44
N PRO A 217 10.72 17.06 19.53
CA PRO A 217 12.09 17.42 19.85
C PRO A 217 12.20 18.82 20.47
N GLY A 218 12.85 18.90 21.63
CA GLY A 218 13.04 20.17 22.37
C GLY A 218 11.94 20.51 23.36
N ASP A 219 10.83 19.77 23.42
CA ASP A 219 9.81 19.92 24.45
C ASP A 219 10.36 19.47 25.81
N LYS A 220 10.10 20.27 26.84
CA LYS A 220 10.54 20.06 28.24
C LYS A 220 9.37 20.01 29.21
N SER A 221 8.16 19.89 28.74
CA SER A 221 6.95 19.96 29.56
C SER A 221 6.74 18.76 30.49
N VAL A 222 7.40 17.64 30.21
CA VAL A 222 7.31 16.41 31.02
C VAL A 222 8.57 16.25 31.85
N SER A 223 8.45 16.40 33.18
CA SER A 223 9.56 16.15 34.12
C SER A 223 9.88 14.65 34.22
N ALA A 224 11.14 14.32 34.49
CA ALA A 224 11.61 12.94 34.59
C ALA A 224 12.72 12.77 35.62
N VAL A 225 12.99 11.54 35.98
CA VAL A 225 14.18 11.10 36.71
C VAL A 225 15.01 10.14 35.86
N ASN A 226 16.34 10.28 35.91
CA ASN A 226 17.23 9.35 35.24
C ASN A 226 17.34 8.07 36.09
N VAL A 227 16.80 6.97 35.56
CA VAL A 227 16.72 5.67 36.22
C VAL A 227 17.67 4.63 35.60
N THR A 228 18.62 5.07 34.80
CA THR A 228 19.54 4.18 34.05
C THR A 228 20.21 3.12 34.93
N ASP A 229 20.63 3.47 36.14
CA ASP A 229 21.35 2.56 37.05
C ASP A 229 20.49 1.36 37.50
N ARG A 230 19.16 1.47 37.39
CA ARG A 230 18.25 0.35 37.69
C ARG A 230 18.35 -0.75 36.64
N TYR A 231 18.63 -0.39 35.39
CA TYR A 231 18.70 -1.29 34.26
C TYR A 231 20.13 -1.66 33.86
N ALA A 232 21.04 -0.68 33.88
CA ALA A 232 22.44 -0.86 33.54
C ALA A 232 23.17 -1.64 34.65
N LYS A 233 23.27 -2.96 34.51
CA LYS A 233 24.06 -3.77 35.44
C LYS A 233 25.55 -3.61 35.16
N PRO A 234 26.46 -3.54 36.19
CA PRO A 234 27.89 -3.64 35.97
C PRO A 234 28.16 -4.95 35.21
N LYS A 235 28.96 -4.88 34.13
CA LYS A 235 29.33 -6.02 33.32
C LYS A 235 29.88 -7.16 34.20
N ALA A 236 29.20 -8.31 34.26
CA ALA A 236 29.84 -9.58 34.41
C ALA A 236 30.85 -9.76 33.25
N PRO A 237 31.98 -10.50 33.43
CA PRO A 237 32.94 -10.72 32.33
C PRO A 237 32.18 -11.23 31.12
N VAL A 238 32.22 -10.48 30.03
CA VAL A 238 31.50 -10.79 28.79
C VAL A 238 32.13 -12.02 28.20
N GLU A 239 31.37 -13.12 28.06
CA GLU A 239 31.63 -14.07 26.99
C GLU A 239 31.67 -13.24 25.70
N ASN A 240 32.78 -13.34 24.97
CA ASN A 240 32.99 -12.67 23.69
C ASN A 240 31.99 -13.21 22.65
N MET A 241 30.73 -12.80 22.73
CA MET A 241 29.68 -13.22 21.80
C MET A 241 29.04 -11.96 21.18
N VAL A 242 28.83 -12.01 19.89
CA VAL A 242 28.12 -10.96 19.11
C VAL A 242 26.63 -11.30 19.07
N GLN A 243 25.77 -10.33 19.28
CA GLN A 243 24.32 -10.52 19.18
C GLN A 243 23.85 -10.13 17.77
N LEU A 244 23.41 -11.12 16.99
CA LEU A 244 22.80 -10.91 15.68
C LEU A 244 21.29 -10.78 15.82
N ALA A 245 20.73 -9.62 15.47
CA ALA A 245 19.29 -9.38 15.34
C ALA A 245 18.84 -9.67 13.90
N VAL A 246 17.83 -10.52 13.74
CA VAL A 246 17.31 -10.87 12.41
C VAL A 246 15.92 -10.28 12.21
N LYS A 247 15.80 -9.41 11.22
CA LYS A 247 14.55 -8.83 10.74
C LYS A 247 14.13 -9.52 9.45
N VAL A 248 12.89 -10.01 9.37
CA VAL A 248 12.34 -10.56 8.13
C VAL A 248 11.21 -9.66 7.67
N VAL A 249 11.26 -9.27 6.40
CA VAL A 249 10.24 -8.40 5.80
C VAL A 249 9.69 -9.02 4.52
N GLU A 250 8.45 -8.71 4.23
CA GLU A 250 7.83 -8.93 2.92
C GLU A 250 8.43 -7.97 1.88
N ALA A 251 8.18 -8.20 0.61
CA ALA A 251 8.63 -7.31 -0.47
C ALA A 251 8.11 -5.87 -0.33
N ASP A 252 6.96 -5.66 0.34
CA ASP A 252 6.39 -4.35 0.66
C ASP A 252 7.03 -3.68 1.90
N GLY A 253 8.05 -4.30 2.49
CA GLY A 253 8.77 -3.82 3.66
C GLY A 253 8.12 -4.10 5.01
N LYS A 254 6.91 -4.71 5.04
CA LYS A 254 6.25 -5.10 6.29
C LYS A 254 6.94 -6.30 6.93
N ARG A 255 6.99 -6.31 8.26
CA ARG A 255 7.59 -7.40 9.02
C ARG A 255 6.75 -8.67 8.91
N ALA A 256 7.40 -9.79 8.64
CA ALA A 256 6.79 -11.10 8.52
C ALA A 256 7.22 -12.02 9.67
N VAL A 257 6.31 -12.87 10.12
CA VAL A 257 6.62 -13.96 11.07
C VAL A 257 7.07 -15.18 10.27
N ALA A 258 8.37 -15.37 10.15
CA ALA A 258 9.00 -16.45 9.42
C ALA A 258 9.84 -17.33 10.37
N ASP A 259 9.99 -18.60 10.05
CA ASP A 259 10.94 -19.47 10.73
C ASP A 259 12.37 -19.09 10.33
N ILE A 260 13.24 -18.87 11.31
CA ILE A 260 14.65 -18.50 11.08
C ILE A 260 15.54 -19.65 11.52
N VAL A 261 16.54 -19.95 10.69
CA VAL A 261 17.63 -20.87 11.01
C VAL A 261 18.96 -20.14 10.79
N VAL A 262 19.79 -20.09 11.81
CA VAL A 262 21.18 -19.59 11.73
C VAL A 262 22.11 -20.80 11.82
N THR A 263 22.97 -21.00 10.85
CA THR A 263 23.88 -22.14 10.77
C THR A 263 25.34 -21.66 10.73
N ASP A 264 26.18 -22.19 11.55
CA ASP A 264 27.64 -21.95 11.51
C ASP A 264 28.23 -22.60 10.25
N LEU A 265 28.89 -21.80 9.40
CA LEU A 265 29.51 -22.31 8.17
C LEU A 265 30.80 -23.12 8.41
N ALA A 266 31.43 -22.92 9.56
CA ALA A 266 32.60 -23.72 9.97
C ALA A 266 32.19 -25.06 10.59
N ASN A 267 30.98 -25.13 11.18
CA ASN A 267 30.46 -26.36 11.80
C ASN A 267 28.94 -26.46 11.53
N SER A 268 28.58 -27.06 10.40
CA SER A 268 27.19 -27.17 9.95
C SER A 268 26.25 -27.97 10.89
N ALA A 269 26.80 -28.66 11.89
CA ALA A 269 26.04 -29.32 12.96
C ALA A 269 25.54 -28.29 14.01
N SER A 270 26.17 -27.13 14.09
CA SER A 270 25.76 -26.04 14.99
C SER A 270 24.74 -25.12 14.30
N SER A 271 23.51 -25.18 14.75
CA SER A 271 22.43 -24.31 14.24
C SER A 271 21.50 -23.86 15.36
N TRP A 272 20.96 -22.67 15.21
CA TRP A 272 19.99 -22.05 16.12
C TRP A 272 18.73 -21.69 15.36
N THR A 273 17.58 -21.79 16.01
CA THR A 273 16.28 -21.49 15.40
C THR A 273 15.48 -20.53 16.27
N ASP A 274 14.76 -19.63 15.65
CA ASP A 274 13.75 -18.75 16.25
C ASP A 274 12.73 -18.34 15.19
N LYS A 275 11.69 -17.56 15.58
CA LYS A 275 10.75 -16.94 14.66
C LYS A 275 10.98 -15.43 14.61
N SER A 276 10.99 -14.85 13.42
CA SER A 276 10.97 -13.39 13.30
C SER A 276 9.70 -12.78 13.87
N ARG A 277 9.74 -11.49 14.20
CA ARG A 277 8.62 -10.73 14.76
C ARG A 277 7.86 -10.03 13.64
N GLY A 278 6.52 -10.07 13.71
CA GLY A 278 5.62 -9.45 12.74
C GLY A 278 5.28 -7.99 13.06
N GLU A 279 4.36 -7.41 12.29
CA GLU A 279 3.90 -6.01 12.42
C GLU A 279 3.22 -5.69 13.75
N THR A 280 2.75 -6.70 14.49
CA THR A 280 2.09 -6.52 15.80
C THR A 280 3.06 -6.54 16.98
N ALA A 281 4.33 -6.84 16.76
CA ALA A 281 5.40 -6.74 17.75
C ALA A 281 6.01 -5.34 17.77
N ASP A 282 6.66 -4.95 18.88
CA ASP A 282 7.38 -3.68 18.95
C ASP A 282 8.39 -3.54 17.81
N LEU A 283 8.60 -2.30 17.33
CA LEU A 283 9.51 -2.03 16.20
C LEU A 283 10.95 -2.48 16.46
N ASN A 284 11.35 -2.54 17.72
CA ASN A 284 12.69 -2.90 18.14
C ASN A 284 12.82 -4.36 18.59
N ASP A 285 11.71 -5.11 18.63
CA ASP A 285 11.73 -6.56 18.92
C ASP A 285 12.11 -7.34 17.67
N PHE A 286 13.21 -8.11 17.76
CA PHE A 286 13.74 -8.99 16.70
C PHE A 286 14.10 -10.35 17.25
N ALA A 287 14.11 -11.37 16.39
CA ALA A 287 14.78 -12.63 16.69
C ALA A 287 16.28 -12.36 16.87
N SER A 288 16.86 -12.83 17.96
CA SER A 288 18.25 -12.51 18.32
C SER A 288 19.04 -13.77 18.63
N PHE A 289 20.25 -13.85 18.08
CA PHE A 289 21.14 -15.00 18.18
C PHE A 289 22.52 -14.58 18.72
N LYS A 290 23.08 -15.35 19.65
CA LYS A 290 24.44 -15.15 20.17
C LYS A 290 25.43 -15.93 19.31
N LEU A 291 26.35 -15.23 18.67
CA LEU A 291 27.30 -15.77 17.72
C LEU A 291 28.74 -15.53 18.17
N ALA A 292 29.69 -16.43 17.81
CA ALA A 292 31.09 -16.20 18.08
C ALA A 292 31.66 -15.10 17.18
N PRO A 293 32.47 -14.16 17.73
CA PRO A 293 33.13 -13.11 16.95
C PRO A 293 33.95 -13.67 15.80
N GLY A 294 33.93 -12.98 14.64
CA GLY A 294 34.67 -13.40 13.45
C GLY A 294 34.15 -14.68 12.75
N GLY A 295 33.12 -15.34 13.33
CA GLY A 295 32.51 -16.53 12.75
C GLY A 295 31.65 -16.17 11.52
N LYS A 296 31.55 -17.10 10.56
CA LYS A 296 30.70 -16.98 9.38
C LYS A 296 29.46 -17.83 9.53
N TYR A 297 28.31 -17.20 9.31
CA TYR A 297 27.01 -17.83 9.53
C TYR A 297 26.10 -17.64 8.32
N ARG A 298 25.30 -18.66 8.04
CA ARG A 298 24.19 -18.56 7.08
C ARG A 298 22.90 -18.37 7.84
N VAL A 299 22.18 -17.30 7.52
CA VAL A 299 20.87 -16.97 8.08
C VAL A 299 19.81 -17.24 7.00
N VAL A 300 18.89 -18.14 7.30
CA VAL A 300 17.79 -18.51 6.40
C VAL A 300 16.47 -18.20 7.06
N ALA A 301 15.58 -17.49 6.37
CA ALA A 301 14.21 -17.28 6.78
C ALA A 301 13.27 -18.00 5.82
N GLN A 302 12.28 -18.71 6.35
CA GLN A 302 11.30 -19.44 5.57
C GLN A 302 9.88 -19.12 6.00
N LEU A 303 9.02 -18.79 5.01
CA LEU A 303 7.59 -18.52 5.23
C LEU A 303 6.78 -19.00 4.02
N ASN A 304 5.86 -19.94 4.24
CA ASN A 304 4.94 -20.45 3.22
C ASN A 304 5.65 -20.87 1.90
N GLY A 305 6.75 -21.60 2.02
CA GLY A 305 7.54 -22.08 0.88
C GLY A 305 8.48 -21.05 0.23
N ARG A 306 8.43 -19.79 0.66
CA ARG A 306 9.38 -18.73 0.26
C ARG A 306 10.58 -18.75 1.19
N VAL A 307 11.76 -18.57 0.62
CA VAL A 307 13.04 -18.61 1.36
C VAL A 307 13.81 -17.34 1.03
N ALA A 308 14.31 -16.67 2.08
CA ALA A 308 15.30 -15.61 1.99
C ALA A 308 16.52 -16.02 2.79
N GLN A 309 17.74 -15.73 2.30
CA GLN A 309 18.97 -16.08 3.00
C GLN A 309 20.03 -15.01 2.83
N ALA A 310 20.93 -14.92 3.83
CA ALA A 310 22.14 -14.12 3.78
C ALA A 310 23.28 -14.84 4.48
N GLU A 311 24.51 -14.55 4.09
CA GLU A 311 25.70 -14.92 4.83
C GLU A 311 26.19 -13.70 5.61
N VAL A 312 26.47 -13.89 6.90
CA VAL A 312 26.89 -12.85 7.83
C VAL A 312 28.22 -13.27 8.43
N THR A 313 29.18 -12.36 8.49
CA THR A 313 30.42 -12.55 9.28
C THR A 313 30.27 -11.74 10.56
N ALA A 314 30.15 -12.41 11.70
CA ALA A 314 30.00 -11.73 12.98
C ALA A 314 31.23 -10.84 13.27
N GLN A 315 30.98 -9.58 13.64
CA GLN A 315 32.05 -8.63 13.94
C GLN A 315 32.86 -9.09 15.18
N GLU A 316 33.99 -8.43 15.43
CA GLU A 316 34.84 -8.72 16.60
C GLU A 316 34.15 -8.33 17.92
N SER A 317 33.21 -7.38 17.88
CA SER A 317 32.43 -6.93 19.04
C SER A 317 31.21 -6.11 18.59
N GLY A 318 30.15 -6.07 19.41
CA GLY A 318 28.96 -5.27 19.19
C GLY A 318 27.74 -6.10 18.81
N ASP A 319 26.67 -5.39 18.42
CA ASP A 319 25.43 -6.00 17.95
C ASP A 319 25.27 -5.73 16.46
N GLU A 320 24.84 -6.73 15.74
CA GLU A 320 24.59 -6.66 14.29
C GLU A 320 23.12 -6.87 13.98
N GLN A 321 22.66 -6.31 12.87
CA GLN A 321 21.32 -6.55 12.36
C GLN A 321 21.40 -6.97 10.90
N VAL A 322 20.73 -8.07 10.57
CA VAL A 322 20.47 -8.50 9.20
C VAL A 322 18.99 -8.38 8.86
N THR A 323 18.69 -7.81 7.70
CA THR A 323 17.34 -7.79 7.18
C THR A 323 17.23 -8.76 6.00
N LEU A 324 16.36 -9.74 6.12
CA LEU A 324 16.03 -10.68 5.05
C LEU A 324 14.71 -10.26 4.42
N THR A 325 14.72 -9.94 3.13
CA THR A 325 13.50 -9.68 2.37
C THR A 325 13.04 -10.99 1.73
N LEU A 326 11.87 -11.46 2.13
CA LEU A 326 11.26 -12.61 1.47
C LEU A 326 11.01 -12.23 0.01
N PRO A 327 11.31 -13.14 -0.95
CA PRO A 327 10.92 -12.92 -2.33
C PRO A 327 9.42 -12.59 -2.34
N GLU A 328 9.02 -11.71 -3.25
CA GLU A 328 7.61 -11.39 -3.40
C GLU A 328 6.82 -12.69 -3.32
N LYS A 329 5.74 -12.64 -2.54
CA LYS A 329 4.74 -13.69 -2.61
C LYS A 329 4.48 -13.86 -4.10
N PRO A 330 4.76 -15.03 -4.71
CA PRO A 330 4.39 -15.21 -6.10
C PRO A 330 2.94 -14.75 -6.14
N PRO A 331 2.56 -13.81 -7.03
CA PRO A 331 1.26 -13.17 -6.96
C PRO A 331 0.32 -14.28 -6.58
N VAL A 332 -0.47 -14.10 -5.50
CA VAL A 332 -1.40 -15.15 -5.09
C VAL A 332 -2.09 -15.39 -6.39
N ALA A 333 -1.67 -16.45 -7.02
CA ALA A 333 -2.29 -16.89 -8.22
C ALA A 333 -3.72 -16.97 -7.74
N SER A 334 -4.51 -15.94 -8.07
CA SER A 334 -5.93 -16.15 -8.20
C SER A 334 -5.95 -17.54 -8.76
N GLU A 335 -6.34 -18.54 -7.94
CA GLU A 335 -6.12 -19.96 -8.13
C GLU A 335 -5.83 -20.20 -9.60
N PRO A 336 -4.69 -20.75 -10.02
CA PRO A 336 -4.39 -20.78 -11.41
C PRO A 336 -5.68 -21.29 -12.02
N SER A 337 -6.45 -20.40 -12.63
CA SER A 337 -7.33 -20.86 -13.68
C SER A 337 -6.42 -21.83 -14.34
N GLU A 338 -6.79 -23.14 -14.37
CA GLU A 338 -6.12 -24.12 -15.19
C GLU A 338 -6.13 -23.59 -16.63
N ALA A 339 -5.40 -22.49 -16.87
CA ALA A 339 -4.85 -22.17 -18.14
C ALA A 339 -3.78 -23.23 -18.31
N VAL A 340 -4.20 -24.33 -18.86
CA VAL A 340 -3.33 -25.32 -19.50
C VAL A 340 -2.23 -24.51 -20.15
N PRO A 341 -0.92 -24.70 -19.80
CA PRO A 341 0.16 -24.06 -20.52
C PRO A 341 -0.05 -24.48 -21.98
N GLN A 342 -0.61 -23.60 -22.79
CA GLN A 342 -0.66 -23.82 -24.21
C GLN A 342 0.78 -23.73 -24.68
N LEU A 343 1.43 -24.87 -24.79
CA LEU A 343 2.65 -25.00 -25.56
C LEU A 343 2.29 -24.42 -26.95
N VAL A 344 2.84 -23.22 -27.22
CA VAL A 344 2.65 -22.52 -28.50
C VAL A 344 3.30 -23.37 -29.55
N LYS A 345 2.53 -24.29 -30.14
CA LYS A 345 2.96 -24.97 -31.38
C LYS A 345 2.89 -23.92 -32.47
N PRO A 346 4.01 -23.54 -33.11
CA PRO A 346 3.95 -22.63 -34.23
C PRO A 346 3.06 -23.24 -35.32
N LEU A 347 2.29 -22.40 -36.02
CA LEU A 347 1.52 -22.86 -37.17
C LEU A 347 2.48 -23.40 -38.23
N PRO A 348 2.09 -24.41 -39.02
CA PRO A 348 2.85 -24.83 -40.20
C PRO A 348 3.12 -23.62 -41.09
N ALA A 349 4.33 -23.47 -41.60
CA ALA A 349 4.77 -22.29 -42.36
C ALA A 349 3.82 -21.92 -43.51
N LYS A 350 3.27 -22.95 -44.23
CA LYS A 350 2.30 -22.74 -45.33
C LYS A 350 0.97 -22.15 -44.82
N ASP A 351 0.50 -22.56 -43.65
CA ASP A 351 -0.75 -22.05 -43.08
C ASP A 351 -0.56 -20.67 -42.48
N ALA A 352 0.59 -20.41 -41.84
CA ALA A 352 0.98 -19.08 -41.37
C ALA A 352 1.07 -18.05 -42.50
N ALA A 353 1.70 -18.43 -43.63
CA ALA A 353 1.83 -17.56 -44.80
C ALA A 353 0.45 -17.25 -45.44
N ARG A 354 -0.43 -18.25 -45.57
CA ARG A 354 -1.80 -18.06 -46.10
C ARG A 354 -2.65 -17.19 -45.17
N LEU A 355 -2.53 -17.41 -43.87
CA LEU A 355 -3.24 -16.59 -42.87
C LEU A 355 -2.76 -15.14 -42.98
N ARG A 356 -1.45 -14.93 -43.05
CA ARG A 356 -0.85 -13.59 -43.17
C ARG A 356 -1.33 -12.88 -44.44
N GLU A 357 -1.31 -13.54 -45.57
CA GLU A 357 -1.78 -12.98 -46.86
C GLU A 357 -3.24 -12.52 -46.79
N GLU A 358 -4.11 -13.32 -46.18
CA GLU A 358 -5.53 -12.99 -46.03
C GLU A 358 -5.75 -11.84 -45.06
N LEU A 359 -5.00 -11.78 -43.98
CA LEU A 359 -5.04 -10.67 -43.00
C LEU A 359 -4.50 -9.38 -43.59
N ASP A 360 -3.43 -9.43 -44.40
CA ASP A 360 -2.90 -8.24 -45.08
C ASP A 360 -3.95 -7.65 -46.04
N LYS A 361 -4.70 -8.49 -46.77
CA LYS A 361 -5.85 -8.07 -47.60
C LYS A 361 -6.97 -7.45 -46.77
N TYR A 362 -7.29 -8.07 -45.62
CA TYR A 362 -8.30 -7.55 -44.72
C TYR A 362 -7.96 -6.18 -44.21
N PHE A 363 -6.77 -5.97 -43.65
CA PHE A 363 -6.38 -4.68 -43.07
C PHE A 363 -6.06 -3.60 -44.10
N ALA A 364 -5.83 -3.95 -45.35
CA ALA A 364 -5.71 -3.00 -46.46
C ALA A 364 -7.08 -2.58 -47.04
N ALA A 365 -8.14 -3.31 -46.77
CA ALA A 365 -9.47 -3.03 -47.24
C ALA A 365 -10.14 -1.86 -46.46
N ASN A 366 -11.10 -1.20 -47.04
CA ASN A 366 -11.90 -0.19 -46.38
C ASN A 366 -12.91 -0.78 -45.38
N SER A 367 -13.33 0.00 -44.41
CA SER A 367 -14.26 -0.43 -43.33
C SER A 367 -15.61 -0.97 -43.86
N ALA A 368 -16.12 -0.46 -44.98
CA ALA A 368 -17.37 -0.93 -45.56
C ALA A 368 -17.24 -2.38 -46.08
N SER A 369 -16.06 -2.78 -46.50
CA SER A 369 -15.75 -4.14 -46.95
C SER A 369 -15.67 -5.14 -45.78
N HIS A 370 -15.22 -4.68 -44.61
CA HIS A 370 -15.07 -5.52 -43.40
C HIS A 370 -16.41 -6.11 -42.97
N ALA A 371 -17.50 -5.38 -43.03
CA ALA A 371 -18.83 -5.85 -42.65
C ALA A 371 -19.25 -7.14 -43.41
N LYS A 372 -18.87 -7.25 -44.69
CA LYS A 372 -19.17 -8.39 -45.59
C LYS A 372 -18.05 -9.40 -45.71
N TRP A 373 -16.90 -9.19 -45.01
CA TRP A 373 -15.72 -10.05 -45.15
C TRP A 373 -16.00 -11.47 -44.63
N LYS A 374 -15.60 -12.46 -45.39
CA LYS A 374 -15.72 -13.88 -44.99
C LYS A 374 -14.36 -14.53 -45.09
N PHE A 375 -13.79 -14.88 -43.95
CA PHE A 375 -12.54 -15.62 -43.88
C PHE A 375 -12.75 -17.08 -44.34
N PRO A 376 -11.80 -17.67 -45.07
CA PRO A 376 -11.84 -19.09 -45.46
C PRO A 376 -11.96 -20.01 -44.24
N SER A 377 -12.85 -21.02 -44.31
CA SER A 377 -13.13 -21.92 -43.19
C SER A 377 -11.89 -22.64 -42.63
N ARG A 378 -10.90 -22.91 -43.48
CA ARG A 378 -9.61 -23.48 -43.06
C ARG A 378 -8.86 -22.53 -42.11
N LEU A 379 -8.85 -21.23 -42.35
CA LEU A 379 -8.18 -20.25 -41.51
C LEU A 379 -8.91 -20.05 -40.18
N VAL A 380 -10.24 -20.11 -40.20
CA VAL A 380 -11.06 -20.09 -38.96
C VAL A 380 -10.77 -21.33 -38.10
N LYS A 381 -10.49 -22.50 -38.72
CA LYS A 381 -10.08 -23.69 -37.97
C LYS A 381 -8.74 -23.50 -37.24
N LEU A 382 -7.75 -22.79 -37.85
CA LEU A 382 -6.48 -22.50 -37.22
C LEU A 382 -6.63 -21.66 -35.92
N LEU A 383 -7.61 -20.76 -35.90
CA LEU A 383 -7.90 -19.97 -34.68
C LEU A 383 -8.32 -20.87 -33.51
N ARG A 384 -9.13 -21.89 -33.75
CA ARG A 384 -9.55 -22.84 -32.71
C ARG A 384 -8.42 -23.76 -32.25
N GLU A 385 -7.48 -24.08 -33.14
CA GLU A 385 -6.38 -25.00 -32.87
C GLU A 385 -5.20 -24.29 -32.18
N ASN A 386 -4.98 -23.02 -32.51
CA ASN A 386 -3.86 -22.24 -31.95
C ASN A 386 -4.14 -20.72 -31.95
N GLU A 387 -5.02 -20.28 -31.07
CA GLU A 387 -5.43 -18.90 -30.99
C GLU A 387 -4.25 -17.93 -30.76
N LEU A 388 -3.26 -18.32 -29.94
CA LEU A 388 -2.13 -17.46 -29.62
C LEU A 388 -1.25 -17.17 -30.85
N ALA A 389 -0.93 -18.19 -31.63
CA ALA A 389 -0.15 -17.98 -32.87
C ALA A 389 -0.95 -17.19 -33.93
N VAL A 390 -2.25 -17.40 -34.04
CA VAL A 390 -3.13 -16.64 -34.93
C VAL A 390 -3.19 -15.18 -34.52
N ARG A 391 -3.31 -14.88 -33.21
CA ARG A 391 -3.32 -13.53 -32.65
C ARG A 391 -2.01 -12.80 -32.97
N GLN A 392 -0.87 -13.47 -32.82
CA GLN A 392 0.42 -12.89 -33.15
C GLN A 392 0.53 -12.50 -34.63
N ILE A 393 0.15 -13.43 -35.55
CA ILE A 393 0.16 -13.17 -37.00
C ILE A 393 -0.81 -12.02 -37.34
N THR A 394 -1.98 -11.98 -36.67
CA THR A 394 -2.96 -10.91 -36.85
C THR A 394 -2.41 -9.56 -36.42
N TRP A 395 -1.70 -9.50 -35.29
CA TRP A 395 -1.01 -8.29 -34.83
C TRP A 395 0.06 -7.82 -35.82
N GLU A 396 0.88 -8.74 -36.35
CA GLU A 396 1.94 -8.40 -37.32
C GLU A 396 1.33 -7.86 -38.63
N ALA A 397 0.21 -8.43 -39.12
CA ALA A 397 -0.50 -7.93 -40.28
C ALA A 397 -1.11 -6.53 -40.03
N TYR A 398 -1.78 -6.36 -38.90
CA TYR A 398 -2.31 -5.04 -38.51
C TYR A 398 -1.22 -3.99 -38.37
N ARG A 399 -0.12 -4.31 -37.67
CA ARG A 399 1.00 -3.40 -37.45
C ARG A 399 1.64 -2.89 -38.74
N SER A 400 1.70 -3.74 -39.76
CA SER A 400 2.29 -3.40 -41.09
C SER A 400 1.28 -2.81 -42.07
N ALA A 401 0.00 -2.69 -41.70
CA ALA A 401 -1.03 -2.22 -42.60
C ALA A 401 -0.84 -0.75 -43.02
N PRO A 402 -1.17 -0.39 -44.27
CA PRO A 402 -0.97 0.98 -44.79
C PRO A 402 -1.86 2.04 -44.13
N ILE A 403 -2.86 1.61 -43.36
CA ILE A 403 -3.78 2.50 -42.63
C ILE A 403 -3.09 3.38 -41.57
N HIS A 404 -1.86 3.05 -41.18
CA HIS A 404 -1.10 3.75 -40.12
C HIS A 404 -0.18 4.87 -40.63
N THR A 405 -0.25 5.26 -41.90
CA THR A 405 0.68 6.24 -42.52
C THR A 405 0.65 7.60 -41.81
N SER A 406 -0.50 8.10 -41.40
CA SER A 406 -0.62 9.37 -40.68
C SER A 406 -0.03 9.28 -39.26
N LEU A 407 -0.26 8.19 -38.55
CA LEU A 407 0.32 7.95 -37.22
C LEU A 407 1.84 7.80 -37.31
N LYS A 408 2.36 7.22 -38.41
CA LYS A 408 3.83 7.12 -38.64
C LYS A 408 4.47 8.47 -38.81
N ALA A 409 3.86 9.37 -39.58
CA ALA A 409 4.35 10.72 -39.77
C ALA A 409 4.39 11.52 -38.46
N ASP A 410 3.37 11.34 -37.61
CA ASP A 410 3.30 11.94 -36.29
C ASP A 410 4.39 11.38 -35.35
N PHE A 411 4.56 10.06 -35.33
CA PHE A 411 5.62 9.40 -34.56
C PHE A 411 7.02 9.87 -34.96
N ASP A 412 7.31 9.99 -36.27
CA ASP A 412 8.61 10.41 -36.76
C ASP A 412 8.97 11.87 -36.43
N THR A 413 7.94 12.67 -36.14
CA THR A 413 8.11 14.09 -35.77
C THR A 413 7.91 14.37 -34.30
N ASN A 414 7.70 13.31 -33.47
CA ASN A 414 7.43 13.38 -32.03
C ASN A 414 6.21 14.24 -31.70
N PHE A 415 5.13 14.02 -32.43
CA PHE A 415 3.83 14.59 -32.14
C PHE A 415 2.78 13.49 -31.99
N VAL A 416 1.76 13.78 -31.18
CA VAL A 416 0.52 13.02 -31.19
C VAL A 416 -0.63 13.98 -31.49
N ARG A 417 -1.58 13.53 -32.32
CA ARG A 417 -2.75 14.31 -32.76
C ARG A 417 -4.03 13.52 -32.51
N PHE A 418 -5.08 14.27 -32.19
CA PHE A 418 -6.44 13.81 -32.22
C PHE A 418 -7.33 14.99 -32.63
N GLU A 419 -8.04 14.88 -33.75
CA GLU A 419 -8.80 15.98 -34.38
C GLU A 419 -7.91 17.22 -34.56
N GLN A 420 -8.31 18.39 -34.03
CA GLN A 420 -7.54 19.64 -34.07
C GLN A 420 -6.44 19.74 -33.00
N TYR A 421 -6.42 18.85 -32.04
CA TYR A 421 -5.49 18.91 -30.91
C TYR A 421 -4.17 18.23 -31.25
N THR A 422 -3.09 18.90 -30.89
CA THR A 422 -1.72 18.43 -31.13
C THR A 422 -0.89 18.57 -29.88
N SER A 423 -0.11 17.55 -29.56
CA SER A 423 0.75 17.49 -28.39
C SER A 423 2.14 17.03 -28.78
N PRO A 424 3.18 17.89 -28.63
CA PRO A 424 4.56 17.46 -28.83
C PRO A 424 5.03 16.63 -27.62
N TYR A 425 5.94 15.72 -27.86
CA TYR A 425 6.62 14.97 -26.81
C TYR A 425 8.11 14.84 -27.07
N THR A 426 8.86 14.50 -26.01
CA THR A 426 10.26 14.09 -26.14
C THR A 426 10.42 12.67 -25.61
N VAL A 427 11.34 11.91 -26.23
CA VAL A 427 11.64 10.53 -25.83
C VAL A 427 13.12 10.38 -25.55
N LYS A 428 13.42 9.76 -24.41
CA LYS A 428 14.78 9.37 -24.03
C LYS A 428 14.83 7.85 -23.82
N ARG A 429 15.86 7.20 -24.34
CA ARG A 429 16.15 5.79 -24.08
C ARG A 429 17.07 5.68 -22.87
N VAL A 430 16.74 4.83 -21.92
CA VAL A 430 17.55 4.56 -20.73
C VAL A 430 17.79 3.05 -20.65
N GLY A 431 19.04 2.65 -20.39
CA GLY A 431 19.42 1.24 -20.31
C GLY A 431 19.37 0.49 -21.65
N GLU A 432 19.39 -0.84 -21.58
CA GLU A 432 19.36 -1.71 -22.76
C GLU A 432 17.92 -2.20 -23.02
N ARG A 433 17.61 -2.43 -24.31
CA ARG A 433 16.28 -2.89 -24.72
C ARG A 433 15.98 -4.28 -24.17
N PRO A 434 14.89 -4.47 -23.40
CA PRO A 434 14.46 -5.78 -22.94
C PRO A 434 13.96 -6.67 -24.09
N ALA A 435 14.00 -7.98 -23.89
CA ALA A 435 13.64 -8.96 -24.92
C ALA A 435 12.20 -8.80 -25.46
N LYS A 436 11.23 -8.42 -24.63
CA LYS A 436 9.82 -8.23 -24.99
C LYS A 436 9.51 -6.85 -25.61
N GLY A 437 10.47 -5.94 -25.67
CA GLY A 437 10.28 -4.55 -26.09
C GLY A 437 10.53 -3.56 -24.96
N TRP A 438 10.48 -2.27 -25.28
CA TRP A 438 10.71 -1.21 -24.32
C TRP A 438 9.52 -0.96 -23.40
N PRO A 439 9.64 -1.00 -22.06
CA PRO A 439 8.71 -0.33 -21.17
C PRO A 439 8.58 1.15 -21.52
N LEU A 440 7.36 1.71 -21.55
CA LEU A 440 7.11 3.11 -21.89
C LEU A 440 6.58 3.88 -20.66
N PHE A 441 7.33 4.89 -20.21
CA PHE A 441 6.91 5.81 -19.14
C PHE A 441 6.45 7.13 -19.75
N ILE A 442 5.16 7.46 -19.63
CA ILE A 442 4.55 8.71 -20.09
C ILE A 442 4.49 9.67 -18.90
N ALA A 443 5.31 10.71 -18.92
CA ALA A 443 5.44 11.70 -17.86
C ALA A 443 4.78 13.03 -18.26
N MET A 444 3.89 13.56 -17.41
CA MET A 444 3.10 14.77 -17.62
C MET A 444 3.58 15.90 -16.69
N HIS A 445 3.77 17.09 -17.27
CA HIS A 445 4.35 18.24 -16.58
C HIS A 445 3.38 18.99 -15.65
N GLY A 446 3.93 19.78 -14.73
CA GLY A 446 3.19 20.74 -13.90
C GLY A 446 2.76 21.98 -14.71
N GLY A 447 2.07 22.91 -14.06
CA GLY A 447 1.54 24.13 -14.69
C GLY A 447 0.01 24.09 -14.80
N GLY A 448 -0.53 24.26 -16.03
CA GLY A 448 -1.96 24.33 -16.29
C GLY A 448 -2.56 25.69 -15.87
N GLY A 449 -3.50 26.24 -16.67
CA GLY A 449 -4.09 27.53 -16.39
C GLY A 449 -3.07 28.68 -16.30
N ALA A 450 -1.91 28.55 -16.94
CA ALA A 450 -0.77 29.45 -16.90
C ALA A 450 -0.36 29.86 -18.33
N PRO A 451 0.37 30.98 -18.50
CA PRO A 451 0.89 31.36 -19.81
C PRO A 451 1.71 30.26 -20.47
N LYS A 452 1.64 30.18 -21.80
CA LYS A 452 2.36 29.17 -22.61
C LYS A 452 3.82 29.02 -22.23
N ALA A 453 4.55 30.14 -22.02
CA ALA A 453 5.95 30.12 -21.65
C ALA A 453 6.23 29.39 -20.30
N VAL A 454 5.32 29.49 -19.35
CA VAL A 454 5.39 28.78 -18.07
C VAL A 454 5.18 27.29 -18.30
N ASN A 455 4.13 26.91 -19.02
CA ASN A 455 3.85 25.51 -19.33
C ASN A 455 4.97 24.87 -20.16
N ASP A 456 5.54 25.58 -21.13
CA ASP A 456 6.73 25.12 -21.90
C ASP A 456 7.95 24.93 -21.00
N SER A 457 8.16 25.81 -20.01
CA SER A 457 9.22 25.67 -19.02
C SER A 457 9.02 24.44 -18.14
N GLN A 458 7.79 24.21 -17.67
CA GLN A 458 7.42 23.02 -16.88
C GLN A 458 7.62 21.73 -17.69
N TRP A 459 7.25 21.73 -18.97
CA TRP A 459 7.51 20.61 -19.87
C TRP A 459 9.03 20.35 -20.04
N LYS A 460 9.85 21.39 -20.21
CA LYS A 460 11.33 21.25 -20.25
C LYS A 460 11.89 20.67 -18.96
N GLN A 461 11.32 21.03 -17.81
CA GLN A 461 11.69 20.42 -16.53
C GLN A 461 11.30 18.95 -16.49
N MET A 462 10.09 18.58 -16.95
CA MET A 462 9.61 17.20 -16.94
C MET A 462 10.48 16.26 -17.77
N GLN A 463 11.16 16.75 -18.84
CA GLN A 463 12.07 15.95 -19.65
C GLN A 463 13.23 15.33 -18.84
N ARG A 464 13.51 15.85 -17.64
CA ARG A 464 14.57 15.40 -16.73
C ARG A 464 14.15 15.34 -15.25
N TYR A 465 12.86 15.40 -14.99
CA TYR A 465 12.36 15.47 -13.60
C TYR A 465 12.60 14.14 -12.86
N TYR A 466 12.15 13.03 -13.41
CA TYR A 466 12.43 11.72 -12.83
C TYR A 466 13.84 11.29 -13.16
N LYS A 467 14.52 10.69 -12.18
CA LYS A 467 15.89 10.20 -12.35
C LYS A 467 15.93 9.00 -13.28
N ASP A 468 17.07 8.84 -13.95
CA ASP A 468 17.34 7.65 -14.74
C ASP A 468 17.73 6.48 -13.85
N HIS A 469 17.14 5.33 -14.14
CA HIS A 469 17.33 4.08 -13.41
C HIS A 469 17.70 2.94 -14.37
N PRO A 470 18.87 2.97 -15.02
CA PRO A 470 19.29 1.90 -15.92
C PRO A 470 19.44 0.55 -15.20
N GLU A 471 19.68 0.58 -13.87
CA GLU A 471 19.75 -0.60 -13.03
C GLU A 471 18.40 -1.32 -12.85
N ALA A 472 17.27 -0.65 -13.05
CA ALA A 472 15.95 -1.27 -13.03
C ALA A 472 15.67 -2.04 -14.32
N GLY A 473 16.37 -1.73 -15.42
CA GLY A 473 16.22 -2.28 -16.74
C GLY A 473 16.07 -1.18 -17.80
N GLY A 474 16.00 -1.57 -19.09
CA GLY A 474 15.84 -0.60 -20.17
C GLY A 474 14.40 -0.11 -20.32
N TYR A 475 14.21 1.19 -20.64
CA TYR A 475 12.90 1.80 -20.87
C TYR A 475 12.97 3.05 -21.75
N LEU A 476 11.81 3.46 -22.28
CA LEU A 476 11.59 4.76 -22.91
C LEU A 476 10.97 5.70 -21.87
N TYR A 477 11.59 6.85 -21.67
CA TYR A 477 11.04 7.95 -20.90
C TYR A 477 10.50 9.03 -21.84
N LEU A 478 9.19 9.22 -21.84
CA LEU A 478 8.47 10.16 -22.69
C LEU A 478 7.92 11.31 -21.84
N ALA A 479 8.33 12.55 -22.12
CA ALA A 479 7.75 13.74 -21.54
C ALA A 479 6.73 14.35 -22.51
N LEU A 480 5.45 14.27 -22.15
CA LEU A 480 4.33 14.78 -22.95
C LEU A 480 4.04 16.24 -22.58
N ARG A 481 3.91 17.13 -23.58
CA ARG A 481 3.37 18.47 -23.42
C ARG A 481 1.85 18.42 -23.44
N ALA A 482 1.18 19.10 -22.50
CA ALA A 482 -0.27 19.25 -22.59
C ALA A 482 -0.69 19.89 -23.92
N PRO A 483 -1.78 19.43 -24.56
CA PRO A 483 -2.20 19.94 -25.87
C PRO A 483 -2.67 21.40 -25.86
N ASN A 484 -2.91 21.97 -24.69
CA ASN A 484 -3.23 23.38 -24.49
C ASN A 484 -2.70 23.90 -23.15
N ASP A 485 -2.97 25.16 -22.83
CA ASP A 485 -2.52 25.85 -21.61
C ASP A 485 -3.62 26.07 -20.58
N THR A 486 -4.76 25.35 -20.69
CA THR A 486 -5.87 25.45 -19.76
C THR A 486 -5.64 24.61 -18.51
N TRP A 487 -6.47 24.85 -17.47
CA TRP A 487 -6.39 24.10 -16.22
C TRP A 487 -6.64 22.59 -16.40
N ASN A 488 -7.50 22.21 -17.33
CA ASN A 488 -7.85 20.81 -17.63
C ASN A 488 -7.09 20.22 -18.84
N GLY A 489 -5.99 20.84 -19.24
CA GLY A 489 -5.21 20.47 -20.42
C GLY A 489 -4.70 19.01 -20.48
N PHE A 490 -4.68 18.29 -19.35
CA PHE A 490 -4.38 16.85 -19.30
C PHE A 490 -5.60 15.96 -19.02
N TYR A 491 -6.82 16.50 -18.93
CA TYR A 491 -8.03 15.68 -18.64
C TYR A 491 -9.32 16.20 -19.29
N ASP A 492 -9.20 17.04 -20.33
CA ASP A 492 -10.32 17.30 -21.25
C ASP A 492 -10.67 16.04 -22.07
N ASN A 493 -11.90 15.97 -22.56
CA ASN A 493 -12.43 14.79 -23.25
C ASN A 493 -11.56 14.32 -24.43
N TYR A 494 -10.94 15.19 -25.18
CA TYR A 494 -10.03 14.85 -26.29
C TYR A 494 -8.67 14.30 -25.86
N VAL A 495 -8.31 14.43 -24.58
CA VAL A 495 -7.03 13.91 -24.07
C VAL A 495 -7.02 12.38 -24.02
N TYR A 496 -8.15 11.75 -23.70
CA TYR A 496 -8.24 10.29 -23.62
C TYR A 496 -7.95 9.60 -24.96
N PRO A 497 -8.62 9.94 -26.08
CA PRO A 497 -8.27 9.40 -27.39
C PRO A 497 -6.89 9.86 -27.87
N LEU A 498 -6.38 11.02 -27.45
CA LEU A 498 -5.01 11.47 -27.76
C LEU A 498 -3.97 10.54 -27.07
N ILE A 499 -4.21 10.15 -25.80
CA ILE A 499 -3.37 9.18 -25.11
C ILE A 499 -3.45 7.79 -25.76
N ASP A 500 -4.63 7.35 -26.19
CA ASP A 500 -4.78 6.09 -26.94
C ASP A 500 -3.94 6.14 -28.24
N ASN A 501 -3.99 7.24 -29.01
CA ASN A 501 -3.18 7.43 -30.21
C ASN A 501 -1.67 7.44 -29.90
N LEU A 502 -1.25 8.09 -28.79
CA LEU A 502 0.14 8.08 -28.37
C LEU A 502 0.63 6.66 -28.06
N ILE A 503 -0.13 5.91 -27.28
CA ILE A 503 0.23 4.52 -26.95
C ILE A 503 0.24 3.65 -28.22
N LEU A 504 -0.72 3.85 -29.13
CA LEU A 504 -0.79 3.14 -30.42
C LEU A 504 0.44 3.42 -31.29
N GLN A 505 0.90 4.69 -31.40
CA GLN A 505 2.13 5.03 -32.12
C GLN A 505 3.32 4.22 -31.60
N PHE A 506 3.47 4.13 -30.28
CA PHE A 506 4.60 3.39 -29.70
C PHE A 506 4.45 1.87 -29.82
N ARG A 507 3.23 1.32 -29.79
CA ARG A 507 3.00 -0.10 -30.11
C ARG A 507 3.32 -0.45 -31.55
N LEU A 508 2.96 0.43 -32.48
CA LEU A 508 3.21 0.23 -33.92
C LEU A 508 4.68 0.41 -34.29
N PHE A 509 5.32 1.48 -33.80
CA PHE A 509 6.60 1.94 -34.31
C PHE A 509 7.72 2.05 -33.26
N GLY A 510 7.36 2.11 -31.97
CA GLY A 510 8.30 2.32 -30.87
C GLY A 510 8.88 1.03 -30.26
N ASP A 511 8.43 -0.13 -30.75
CA ASP A 511 8.88 -1.44 -30.27
C ASP A 511 8.76 -1.62 -28.75
N ILE A 512 7.62 -1.21 -28.19
CA ILE A 512 7.34 -1.28 -26.76
C ILE A 512 6.79 -2.65 -26.35
N ASP A 513 6.97 -3.01 -25.07
CA ASP A 513 6.20 -4.05 -24.41
C ASP A 513 4.78 -3.51 -24.12
N PRO A 514 3.71 -4.03 -24.77
CA PRO A 514 2.36 -3.52 -24.61
C PRO A 514 1.82 -3.66 -23.17
N ASP A 515 2.40 -4.55 -22.36
CA ASP A 515 2.00 -4.79 -20.98
C ASP A 515 2.84 -3.98 -19.97
N LYS A 516 3.76 -3.13 -20.45
CA LYS A 516 4.61 -2.25 -19.65
C LYS A 516 4.50 -0.77 -20.09
N VAL A 517 3.29 -0.26 -20.13
CA VAL A 517 3.01 1.17 -20.33
C VAL A 517 2.65 1.79 -18.99
N PHE A 518 3.30 2.90 -18.65
CA PHE A 518 3.15 3.61 -17.38
C PHE A 518 2.75 5.05 -17.63
N ILE A 519 1.91 5.62 -16.77
CA ILE A 519 1.57 7.04 -16.79
C ILE A 519 1.87 7.66 -15.43
N MET A 520 2.50 8.84 -15.46
CA MET A 520 2.90 9.53 -14.26
C MET A 520 2.88 11.05 -14.46
N GLY A 521 2.70 11.80 -13.37
CA GLY A 521 2.67 13.23 -13.47
C GLY A 521 2.78 13.97 -12.15
N TYR A 522 3.18 15.24 -12.24
CA TYR A 522 3.36 16.14 -11.12
C TYR A 522 2.44 17.36 -11.23
N SER A 523 1.79 17.77 -10.15
CA SER A 523 0.92 18.95 -10.10
C SER A 523 -0.17 18.85 -11.18
N HIS A 524 -0.21 19.72 -12.18
CA HIS A 524 -1.14 19.63 -13.31
C HIS A 524 -1.12 18.25 -14.00
N GLY A 525 0.08 17.69 -14.29
CA GLY A 525 0.22 16.32 -14.79
C GLY A 525 -0.20 15.25 -13.79
N GLY A 526 -0.10 15.53 -12.49
CA GLY A 526 -0.62 14.67 -11.43
C GLY A 526 -2.15 14.61 -11.46
N TYR A 527 -2.85 15.72 -11.68
CA TYR A 527 -4.30 15.72 -11.92
C TYR A 527 -4.64 14.95 -13.19
N GLY A 528 -3.82 15.08 -14.26
CA GLY A 528 -3.95 14.25 -15.45
C GLY A 528 -3.86 12.76 -15.15
N ALA A 529 -2.88 12.32 -14.34
CA ALA A 529 -2.75 10.92 -13.92
C ALA A 529 -3.94 10.44 -13.09
N TYR A 530 -4.51 11.30 -12.23
CA TYR A 530 -5.72 11.03 -11.46
C TYR A 530 -6.99 10.90 -12.31
N ALA A 531 -7.04 11.57 -13.44
CA ALA A 531 -8.20 11.50 -14.36
C ALA A 531 -8.03 10.36 -15.37
N ILE A 532 -6.89 10.30 -16.07
CA ILE A 532 -6.61 9.31 -17.13
C ILE A 532 -6.52 7.90 -16.56
N GLY A 533 -5.74 7.73 -15.48
CA GLY A 533 -5.47 6.42 -14.91
C GLY A 533 -6.73 5.65 -14.52
N PRO A 534 -7.61 6.16 -13.66
CA PRO A 534 -8.87 5.50 -13.29
C PRO A 534 -9.88 5.35 -14.42
N LYS A 535 -9.88 6.23 -15.45
CA LYS A 535 -10.76 6.09 -16.61
C LYS A 535 -10.34 5.00 -17.59
N MET A 536 -9.03 4.79 -17.75
CA MET A 536 -8.46 3.84 -18.71
C MET A 536 -7.39 2.94 -18.05
N PRO A 537 -7.68 2.31 -16.91
CA PRO A 537 -6.66 1.58 -16.14
C PRO A 537 -6.11 0.37 -16.90
N ASP A 538 -6.88 -0.14 -17.86
CA ASP A 538 -6.52 -1.25 -18.74
C ASP A 538 -5.43 -0.91 -19.78
N ARG A 539 -5.04 0.38 -19.92
CA ARG A 539 -3.91 0.80 -20.75
C ARG A 539 -2.57 0.69 -20.02
N PHE A 540 -2.56 0.68 -18.68
CA PHE A 540 -1.36 0.90 -17.88
C PHE A 540 -0.98 -0.29 -17.01
N ALA A 541 0.32 -0.52 -16.88
CA ALA A 541 0.91 -1.44 -15.90
C ALA A 541 0.88 -0.84 -14.48
N ALA A 542 1.13 0.48 -14.36
CA ALA A 542 0.97 1.24 -13.13
C ALA A 542 0.80 2.73 -13.42
N ILE A 543 0.25 3.45 -12.43
CA ILE A 543 -0.06 4.88 -12.49
C ILE A 543 0.62 5.56 -11.30
N HIS A 544 1.11 6.82 -11.51
CA HIS A 544 1.63 7.62 -10.42
C HIS A 544 1.19 9.09 -10.51
N ALA A 545 0.76 9.66 -9.39
CA ALA A 545 0.42 11.08 -9.27
C ALA A 545 1.15 11.72 -8.09
N SER A 546 1.84 12.83 -8.33
CA SER A 546 2.44 13.66 -7.29
C SER A 546 1.81 15.04 -7.23
N ALA A 547 1.70 15.60 -6.01
CA ALA A 547 1.22 16.95 -5.73
C ALA A 547 -0.13 17.28 -6.38
N ALA A 548 -1.05 16.32 -6.40
CA ALA A 548 -2.39 16.41 -6.99
C ALA A 548 -3.41 15.68 -6.13
N ALA A 549 -4.67 15.72 -6.49
CA ALA A 549 -5.74 15.04 -5.79
C ALA A 549 -6.82 14.52 -6.76
N ALA A 550 -7.63 13.57 -6.30
CA ALA A 550 -8.80 13.10 -7.00
C ALA A 550 -9.72 14.26 -7.38
N THR A 551 -10.23 14.29 -8.61
CA THR A 551 -11.14 15.33 -9.10
C THR A 551 -12.58 14.86 -8.98
N ASP A 552 -13.44 15.67 -8.34
CA ASP A 552 -14.83 15.31 -8.10
C ASP A 552 -15.57 15.12 -9.44
N GLY A 553 -16.22 13.97 -9.57
CA GLY A 553 -16.95 13.60 -10.78
C GLY A 553 -16.09 13.07 -11.94
N GLU A 554 -14.76 13.19 -11.88
CA GLU A 554 -13.82 12.71 -12.89
C GLU A 554 -13.06 11.45 -12.42
N THR A 555 -12.65 11.43 -11.15
CA THR A 555 -11.87 10.32 -10.57
C THR A 555 -12.76 9.38 -9.79
N THR A 556 -12.63 8.08 -10.03
CA THR A 556 -13.23 7.04 -9.19
C THR A 556 -12.22 5.97 -8.82
N GLY A 557 -12.19 5.56 -7.54
CA GLY A 557 -11.37 4.43 -7.11
C GLY A 557 -11.90 3.07 -7.56
N LYS A 558 -13.19 2.96 -7.89
CA LYS A 558 -13.85 1.68 -8.22
C LYS A 558 -13.24 0.94 -9.41
N THR A 559 -12.72 1.68 -10.38
CA THR A 559 -12.12 1.14 -11.61
C THR A 559 -10.70 0.61 -11.44
N LEU A 560 -10.05 0.95 -10.33
CA LEU A 560 -8.66 0.58 -10.02
C LEU A 560 -8.51 -0.79 -9.33
N ARG A 561 -9.48 -1.68 -9.53
CA ARG A 561 -9.52 -2.98 -8.83
C ARG A 561 -8.24 -3.80 -8.99
N THR A 562 -7.61 -3.73 -10.16
CA THR A 562 -6.43 -4.55 -10.51
C THR A 562 -5.21 -3.74 -10.95
N THR A 563 -5.32 -2.42 -11.12
CA THR A 563 -4.25 -1.59 -11.64
C THR A 563 -3.55 -0.81 -10.52
N PRO A 564 -2.24 -0.98 -10.33
CA PRO A 564 -1.47 -0.25 -9.34
C PRO A 564 -1.52 1.27 -9.55
N PHE A 565 -1.87 2.00 -8.48
CA PHE A 565 -1.84 3.44 -8.48
C PHE A 565 -1.16 3.96 -7.22
N THR A 566 -0.07 4.70 -7.40
CA THR A 566 0.67 5.33 -6.31
C THR A 566 0.45 6.84 -6.33
N VAL A 567 0.21 7.40 -5.16
CA VAL A 567 0.01 8.85 -4.97
C VAL A 567 1.01 9.35 -3.95
N MET A 568 1.56 10.55 -4.19
CA MET A 568 2.39 11.25 -3.22
C MET A 568 1.94 12.71 -3.10
N VAL A 569 1.65 13.15 -1.88
CA VAL A 569 1.21 14.52 -1.57
C VAL A 569 1.86 15.01 -0.29
N GLY A 570 2.20 16.28 -0.23
CA GLY A 570 2.73 16.90 0.98
C GLY A 570 1.64 17.14 2.03
N GLU A 571 1.96 16.95 3.30
CA GLU A 571 1.05 17.23 4.43
C GLU A 571 0.58 18.68 4.44
N LEU A 572 1.44 19.60 4.02
CA LEU A 572 1.16 21.04 3.94
C LEU A 572 0.67 21.51 2.58
N ASP A 573 0.42 20.61 1.63
CA ASP A 573 -0.14 20.94 0.30
C ASP A 573 -1.67 21.02 0.38
N THR A 574 -2.16 22.05 1.07
CA THR A 574 -3.59 22.27 1.33
C THR A 574 -4.30 23.05 0.24
N MET A 575 -3.56 23.70 -0.68
CA MET A 575 -4.16 24.44 -1.79
C MET A 575 -5.04 23.52 -2.64
N TYR A 576 -6.25 23.96 -2.98
CA TYR A 576 -7.31 23.19 -3.66
C TYR A 576 -7.76 21.94 -2.86
N GLY A 577 -7.52 21.89 -1.56
CA GLY A 577 -7.88 20.76 -0.70
C GLY A 577 -7.12 19.46 -1.05
N ARG A 578 -5.87 19.55 -1.58
CA ARG A 578 -5.16 18.35 -2.04
C ARG A 578 -4.92 17.36 -0.92
N TYR A 579 -4.49 17.82 0.24
CA TYR A 579 -4.26 16.97 1.40
C TYR A 579 -5.55 16.23 1.83
N GLU A 580 -6.62 16.97 2.08
CA GLU A 580 -7.91 16.43 2.57
C GLU A 580 -8.57 15.51 1.54
N ARG A 581 -8.47 15.83 0.26
CA ARG A 581 -9.02 15.01 -0.84
C ARG A 581 -8.27 13.69 -0.98
N ASN A 582 -6.96 13.68 -0.76
CA ASN A 582 -6.18 12.44 -0.74
C ASN A 582 -6.49 11.58 0.48
N GLN A 583 -6.76 12.16 1.64
CA GLN A 583 -7.23 11.43 2.81
C GLN A 583 -8.57 10.75 2.53
N LYS A 584 -9.55 11.49 1.98
CA LYS A 584 -10.86 10.93 1.58
C LYS A 584 -10.72 9.82 0.54
N PHE A 585 -9.86 10.01 -0.45
CA PHE A 585 -9.62 9.00 -1.46
C PHE A 585 -8.99 7.72 -0.87
N LYS A 586 -8.08 7.87 0.08
CA LYS A 586 -7.52 6.74 0.84
C LYS A 586 -8.60 5.96 1.60
N GLU A 587 -9.48 6.66 2.30
CA GLU A 587 -10.61 6.04 3.02
C GLU A 587 -11.56 5.30 2.07
N GLN A 588 -11.87 5.88 0.91
CA GLN A 588 -12.67 5.21 -0.13
C GLN A 588 -12.01 3.93 -0.63
N ILE A 589 -10.71 3.93 -0.88
CA ILE A 589 -9.98 2.74 -1.30
C ILE A 589 -10.00 1.66 -0.21
N GLU A 590 -9.82 2.00 1.06
CA GLU A 590 -9.91 1.02 2.16
C GLU A 590 -11.33 0.42 2.28
N GLN A 591 -12.36 1.23 2.08
CA GLN A 591 -13.76 0.74 2.03
C GLN A 591 -13.96 -0.23 0.85
N LEU A 592 -13.45 0.10 -0.34
CA LEU A 592 -13.54 -0.75 -1.52
C LEU A 592 -12.78 -2.08 -1.35
N ARG A 593 -11.69 -2.09 -0.61
CA ARG A 593 -10.96 -3.32 -0.25
C ARG A 593 -11.79 -4.25 0.61
N GLY A 594 -12.60 -3.74 1.51
CA GLY A 594 -13.42 -4.55 2.40
C GLY A 594 -12.62 -5.61 3.18
N GLY A 595 -11.37 -5.30 3.56
CA GLY A 595 -10.43 -6.23 4.21
C GLY A 595 -9.61 -7.11 3.27
N ARG A 596 -9.84 -7.07 1.96
CA ARG A 596 -9.05 -7.79 0.94
C ARG A 596 -7.82 -6.97 0.53
N ALA A 597 -6.62 -7.52 0.74
CA ALA A 597 -5.35 -6.87 0.37
C ALA A 597 -4.95 -7.09 -1.10
N ASP A 598 -5.58 -8.07 -1.77
CA ASP A 598 -5.28 -8.50 -3.14
C ASP A 598 -5.95 -7.65 -4.23
N ILE A 599 -6.88 -6.78 -3.85
CA ILE A 599 -7.60 -5.87 -4.76
C ILE A 599 -7.33 -4.41 -4.42
N TYR A 600 -7.55 -3.52 -5.41
CA TYR A 600 -7.29 -2.08 -5.31
C TYR A 600 -5.86 -1.77 -4.85
N PRO A 601 -4.82 -2.13 -5.64
CA PRO A 601 -3.42 -1.89 -5.30
C PRO A 601 -3.08 -0.40 -5.39
N VAL A 602 -3.77 0.41 -4.58
CA VAL A 602 -3.64 1.88 -4.51
C VAL A 602 -2.92 2.26 -3.23
N THR A 603 -1.85 3.04 -3.35
CA THR A 603 -1.07 3.53 -2.20
C THR A 603 -1.03 5.05 -2.21
N ILE A 604 -1.51 5.68 -1.14
CA ILE A 604 -1.44 7.13 -0.95
C ILE A 604 -0.42 7.43 0.15
N THR A 605 0.67 8.11 -0.22
CA THR A 605 1.74 8.55 0.68
C THR A 605 1.59 10.03 0.97
N ILE A 606 1.37 10.37 2.24
CA ILE A 606 1.40 11.75 2.73
C ILE A 606 2.81 12.01 3.27
N VAL A 607 3.52 12.95 2.65
CA VAL A 607 4.89 13.31 3.04
C VAL A 607 4.83 14.38 4.10
N LYS A 608 5.20 14.01 5.31
CA LYS A 608 5.13 14.87 6.49
C LYS A 608 6.03 16.10 6.34
N GLY A 609 5.50 17.27 6.69
CA GLY A 609 6.22 18.54 6.63
C GLY A 609 6.48 19.11 5.24
N ASN A 610 6.12 18.40 4.16
CA ASN A 610 6.25 18.88 2.80
C ASN A 610 5.00 19.63 2.33
N GLY A 611 5.23 20.69 1.55
CA GLY A 611 4.18 21.39 0.81
C GLY A 611 4.03 20.84 -0.61
N HIS A 612 3.68 21.74 -1.54
CA HIS A 612 3.46 21.40 -2.95
C HIS A 612 4.73 20.94 -3.69
N THR A 613 5.91 21.27 -3.22
CA THR A 613 7.20 20.99 -3.87
C THR A 613 8.11 20.17 -2.96
N GLY A 614 9.17 19.57 -3.53
CA GLY A 614 10.19 18.84 -2.77
C GLY A 614 9.76 17.43 -2.36
N LEU A 615 8.73 16.85 -2.98
CA LEU A 615 8.33 15.47 -2.74
C LEU A 615 9.44 14.49 -3.15
N PRO A 616 9.67 13.41 -2.40
CA PRO A 616 10.70 12.41 -2.71
C PRO A 616 10.20 11.39 -3.76
N ASP A 617 9.72 11.89 -4.91
CA ASP A 617 9.09 11.09 -5.97
C ASP A 617 9.97 10.88 -7.20
N ARG A 618 11.18 11.44 -7.21
CA ARG A 618 12.06 11.42 -8.39
C ARG A 618 12.56 10.03 -8.79
N ASP A 619 12.49 9.06 -7.88
CA ASP A 619 12.91 7.67 -8.11
C ASP A 619 11.72 6.74 -8.48
N LYS A 620 10.53 7.27 -8.76
CA LYS A 620 9.29 6.50 -8.99
C LYS A 620 9.34 5.57 -10.21
N ILE A 621 10.17 5.85 -11.22
CA ILE A 621 10.36 4.93 -12.34
C ILE A 621 10.84 3.57 -11.84
N LYS A 622 11.82 3.54 -10.92
CA LYS A 622 12.34 2.32 -10.32
C LYS A 622 11.24 1.52 -9.59
N ASP A 623 10.41 2.22 -8.81
CA ASP A 623 9.33 1.60 -8.03
C ASP A 623 8.23 1.02 -8.93
N MET A 624 7.92 1.67 -10.06
CA MET A 624 6.88 1.26 -11.00
C MET A 624 7.33 0.19 -11.99
N TYR A 625 8.62 0.17 -12.33
CA TYR A 625 9.19 -0.67 -13.39
C TYR A 625 8.84 -2.16 -13.29
N PRO A 626 8.76 -2.81 -12.10
CA PRO A 626 8.39 -4.22 -11.97
C PRO A 626 6.96 -4.54 -12.40
N ALA A 627 6.05 -3.56 -12.36
CA ALA A 627 4.64 -3.81 -12.65
C ALA A 627 4.41 -4.26 -14.11
N VAL A 628 3.44 -5.16 -14.27
CA VAL A 628 2.98 -5.68 -15.56
C VAL A 628 1.46 -5.62 -15.58
N ARG A 629 0.90 -5.16 -16.67
CA ARG A 629 -0.54 -5.08 -16.86
C ARG A 629 -1.16 -6.48 -16.96
N ASN A 630 -2.32 -6.68 -16.31
CA ASN A 630 -3.18 -7.83 -16.57
C ASN A 630 -4.33 -7.41 -17.51
N PRO A 631 -4.30 -7.79 -18.80
CA PRO A 631 -5.33 -7.37 -19.76
C PRO A 631 -6.68 -8.12 -19.62
N VAL A 632 -6.70 -9.26 -18.93
CA VAL A 632 -7.91 -10.10 -18.77
C VAL A 632 -8.17 -10.46 -17.30
N PRO A 633 -8.36 -9.48 -16.40
CA PRO A 633 -8.67 -9.76 -15.01
C PRO A 633 -10.00 -10.49 -14.89
N ARG A 634 -10.11 -11.34 -13.87
CA ARG A 634 -11.31 -12.18 -13.66
C ARG A 634 -12.48 -11.43 -13.03
N GLU A 635 -12.23 -10.30 -12.42
CA GLU A 635 -13.24 -9.46 -11.78
C GLU A 635 -13.05 -8.01 -12.21
N LEU A 636 -14.12 -7.35 -12.60
CA LEU A 636 -14.15 -5.96 -13.04
C LEU A 636 -15.20 -5.16 -12.28
N THR A 637 -14.87 -3.91 -11.96
CA THR A 637 -15.83 -2.90 -11.52
C THR A 637 -15.64 -1.68 -12.39
N TRP A 638 -16.61 -1.38 -13.24
CA TRP A 638 -16.57 -0.23 -14.14
C TRP A 638 -17.66 0.77 -13.80
N LEU A 639 -17.30 1.84 -13.08
CA LEU A 639 -18.13 3.01 -12.89
C LEU A 639 -17.72 4.08 -13.90
N MET A 640 -18.64 4.43 -14.80
CA MET A 640 -18.42 5.45 -15.84
C MET A 640 -18.68 6.85 -15.27
N THR A 641 -17.72 7.75 -15.47
CA THR A 641 -17.80 9.13 -15.01
C THR A 641 -18.33 10.09 -16.09
N ASP A 642 -18.29 9.65 -17.35
CA ASP A 642 -18.78 10.38 -18.54
C ASP A 642 -19.00 9.45 -19.74
N GLY A 643 -19.14 10.02 -20.94
CA GLY A 643 -19.39 9.30 -22.20
C GLY A 643 -18.17 9.10 -23.10
N VAL A 644 -16.94 9.34 -22.62
CA VAL A 644 -15.75 9.40 -23.48
C VAL A 644 -15.14 8.03 -23.73
N VAL A 645 -14.90 7.26 -22.66
CA VAL A 645 -14.22 5.95 -22.75
C VAL A 645 -15.28 4.86 -22.88
N LYS A 646 -15.25 4.16 -24.02
CA LYS A 646 -16.23 3.11 -24.37
C LYS A 646 -15.76 1.69 -24.06
N ASP A 647 -14.49 1.52 -23.80
CA ASP A 647 -13.81 0.23 -23.64
C ASP A 647 -13.11 0.12 -22.29
N PHE A 648 -13.32 -1.00 -21.60
CA PHE A 648 -12.75 -1.25 -20.28
C PHE A 648 -12.43 -2.75 -20.14
N PHE A 649 -11.16 -3.11 -20.24
CA PHE A 649 -10.70 -4.50 -20.30
C PHE A 649 -11.47 -5.31 -21.38
N TRP A 650 -12.28 -6.28 -20.98
CA TRP A 650 -13.09 -7.12 -21.86
C TRP A 650 -14.57 -6.69 -21.93
N LEU A 651 -14.86 -5.44 -21.57
CA LEU A 651 -16.18 -4.82 -21.69
C LEU A 651 -16.15 -3.68 -22.71
N HIS A 652 -17.24 -3.56 -23.47
CA HIS A 652 -17.52 -2.43 -24.36
C HIS A 652 -18.92 -1.90 -24.08
N VAL A 653 -19.09 -0.58 -23.90
CA VAL A 653 -20.38 0.10 -23.80
C VAL A 653 -20.46 1.12 -24.91
N PRO A 654 -21.37 0.98 -25.88
CA PRO A 654 -21.43 1.86 -27.05
C PRO A 654 -21.83 3.30 -26.69
N GLN A 655 -22.61 3.49 -25.63
CA GLN A 655 -23.09 4.78 -25.15
C GLN A 655 -22.86 4.89 -23.63
N PRO A 656 -21.61 5.06 -23.20
CA PRO A 656 -21.31 5.26 -21.79
C PRO A 656 -21.86 6.61 -21.29
N GLY A 657 -22.18 6.66 -20.01
CA GLY A 657 -22.71 7.87 -19.39
C GLY A 657 -22.44 7.92 -17.90
N LYS A 658 -22.55 9.11 -17.34
CA LYS A 658 -22.26 9.35 -15.92
C LYS A 658 -23.11 8.45 -15.02
N GLN A 659 -22.47 7.85 -14.00
CA GLN A 659 -23.06 6.94 -13.03
C GLN A 659 -23.58 5.60 -13.58
N GLN A 660 -23.29 5.27 -14.82
CA GLN A 660 -23.45 3.89 -15.28
C GLN A 660 -22.41 3.00 -14.61
N GLU A 661 -22.84 1.83 -14.12
CA GLU A 661 -21.95 0.89 -13.43
C GLU A 661 -22.20 -0.54 -13.89
N ILE A 662 -21.09 -1.26 -14.17
CA ILE A 662 -21.08 -2.68 -14.47
C ILE A 662 -20.13 -3.37 -13.50
N LEU A 663 -20.63 -4.39 -12.81
CA LEU A 663 -19.83 -5.39 -12.11
C LEU A 663 -19.79 -6.64 -12.97
N ALA A 664 -18.61 -7.13 -13.25
CA ALA A 664 -18.46 -8.29 -14.13
C ALA A 664 -17.39 -9.25 -13.59
N SER A 665 -17.67 -10.54 -13.65
CA SER A 665 -16.68 -11.57 -13.34
C SER A 665 -16.76 -12.73 -14.34
N CYS A 666 -15.64 -13.44 -14.52
CA CYS A 666 -15.54 -14.63 -15.34
C CYS A 666 -14.71 -15.69 -14.63
N GLN A 667 -15.36 -16.77 -14.18
CA GLN A 667 -14.72 -17.91 -13.55
C GLN A 667 -15.40 -19.21 -13.98
N ASN A 668 -14.64 -20.29 -14.18
CA ASN A 668 -15.16 -21.63 -14.48
C ASN A 668 -16.16 -21.65 -15.65
N ASN A 669 -15.85 -20.98 -16.75
CA ASN A 669 -16.73 -20.82 -17.92
C ASN A 669 -18.07 -20.12 -17.63
N ARG A 670 -18.14 -19.33 -16.57
CA ARG A 670 -19.33 -18.57 -16.18
C ARG A 670 -19.00 -17.09 -16.09
N PHE A 671 -19.79 -16.28 -16.80
CA PHE A 671 -19.82 -14.83 -16.62
C PHE A 671 -20.96 -14.44 -15.68
N VAL A 672 -20.67 -13.56 -14.73
CA VAL A 672 -21.68 -12.87 -13.90
C VAL A 672 -21.60 -11.40 -14.23
N ILE A 673 -22.68 -10.83 -14.77
CA ILE A 673 -22.77 -9.44 -15.18
C ILE A 673 -23.91 -8.76 -14.40
N THR A 674 -23.59 -7.78 -13.63
CA THR A 674 -24.56 -6.92 -12.96
C THR A 674 -24.39 -5.50 -13.48
N ALA A 675 -25.45 -4.96 -14.07
CA ALA A 675 -25.49 -3.61 -14.62
C ALA A 675 -26.61 -2.81 -13.97
N ASN A 676 -26.29 -1.57 -13.56
CA ASN A 676 -27.29 -0.68 -12.95
C ASN A 676 -28.33 -0.16 -13.98
N ALA A 677 -29.33 0.58 -13.48
CA ALA A 677 -30.43 1.07 -14.30
C ALA A 677 -29.98 1.98 -15.47
N GLY A 678 -28.84 2.66 -15.34
CA GLY A 678 -28.32 3.57 -16.38
C GLY A 678 -27.75 2.86 -17.61
N VAL A 679 -27.30 1.62 -17.49
CA VAL A 679 -26.67 0.88 -18.60
C VAL A 679 -27.76 0.29 -19.50
N SER A 680 -27.86 0.76 -20.76
CA SER A 680 -28.82 0.28 -21.75
C SER A 680 -28.34 -0.98 -22.45
N SER A 681 -27.05 -1.06 -22.80
CA SER A 681 -26.43 -2.22 -23.42
C SER A 681 -24.92 -2.28 -23.13
N ALA A 682 -24.37 -3.47 -23.19
CA ALA A 682 -22.93 -3.72 -23.08
C ALA A 682 -22.56 -4.94 -23.90
N THR A 683 -21.35 -4.93 -24.50
CA THR A 683 -20.74 -6.11 -25.16
C THR A 683 -19.65 -6.67 -24.26
N VAL A 684 -19.67 -7.97 -24.07
CA VAL A 684 -18.68 -8.74 -23.34
C VAL A 684 -17.80 -9.46 -24.37
N LEU A 685 -16.52 -9.14 -24.34
CA LEU A 685 -15.50 -9.72 -25.22
C LEU A 685 -14.85 -10.92 -24.51
N MET A 686 -14.52 -11.96 -25.24
CA MET A 686 -13.91 -13.17 -24.68
C MET A 686 -13.00 -13.90 -25.65
N ASP A 687 -12.11 -14.70 -25.11
CA ASP A 687 -11.21 -15.58 -25.84
C ASP A 687 -10.78 -16.79 -24.96
N ALA A 688 -9.86 -17.61 -25.45
CA ALA A 688 -9.40 -18.79 -24.74
C ALA A 688 -8.69 -18.50 -23.40
N ARG A 689 -8.33 -17.25 -23.12
CA ARG A 689 -7.80 -16.82 -21.80
C ARG A 689 -8.89 -16.73 -20.74
N LEU A 690 -10.14 -16.49 -21.13
CA LEU A 690 -11.30 -16.34 -20.25
C LEU A 690 -12.16 -17.60 -20.18
N VAL A 691 -12.37 -18.29 -21.31
CA VAL A 691 -13.29 -19.42 -21.43
C VAL A 691 -12.70 -20.58 -22.21
N ASP A 692 -13.19 -21.81 -21.92
CA ASP A 692 -12.98 -22.99 -22.73
C ASP A 692 -14.14 -23.13 -23.76
N PHE A 693 -13.89 -22.82 -25.02
CA PHE A 693 -14.89 -22.88 -26.10
C PHE A 693 -15.40 -24.29 -26.44
N ASN A 694 -14.78 -25.34 -25.90
CA ASN A 694 -15.28 -26.70 -26.04
C ASN A 694 -16.48 -26.97 -25.12
N LYS A 695 -16.70 -26.17 -24.12
CA LYS A 695 -17.79 -26.25 -23.15
C LYS A 695 -18.82 -25.14 -23.37
N PRO A 696 -20.06 -25.34 -22.93
CA PRO A 696 -21.02 -24.25 -22.84
C PRO A 696 -20.51 -23.18 -21.86
N VAL A 697 -20.91 -21.93 -22.08
CA VAL A 697 -20.64 -20.80 -21.21
C VAL A 697 -21.95 -20.40 -20.50
N ASP A 698 -21.90 -20.30 -19.19
CA ASP A 698 -23.02 -19.83 -18.39
C ASP A 698 -22.96 -18.32 -18.25
N LEU A 699 -24.07 -17.65 -18.49
CA LEU A 699 -24.21 -16.19 -18.36
C LEU A 699 -25.24 -15.90 -17.30
N GLU A 700 -24.82 -15.29 -16.20
CA GLU A 700 -25.73 -14.72 -15.19
C GLU A 700 -25.83 -13.20 -15.40
N LEU A 701 -27.03 -12.75 -15.74
CA LEU A 701 -27.33 -11.37 -16.12
C LEU A 701 -28.32 -10.78 -15.12
N ASN A 702 -27.87 -9.91 -14.21
CA ASN A 702 -28.66 -9.38 -13.10
C ASN A 702 -29.45 -10.49 -12.36
N GLY A 703 -28.80 -11.66 -12.13
CA GLY A 703 -29.39 -12.81 -11.44
C GLY A 703 -30.13 -13.83 -12.35
N ALA A 704 -30.43 -13.49 -13.59
CA ALA A 704 -31.02 -14.45 -14.55
C ALA A 704 -29.93 -15.23 -15.29
N THR A 705 -30.03 -16.56 -15.33
CA THR A 705 -29.01 -17.42 -15.96
C THR A 705 -29.45 -17.93 -17.32
N VAL A 706 -28.51 -17.90 -18.28
CA VAL A 706 -28.68 -18.50 -19.61
C VAL A 706 -27.39 -19.17 -20.05
N THR A 707 -27.45 -20.40 -20.59
CA THR A 707 -26.30 -21.13 -21.10
C THR A 707 -26.22 -21.03 -22.61
N ARG A 708 -25.03 -20.77 -23.18
CA ARG A 708 -24.78 -20.66 -24.62
C ARG A 708 -23.45 -21.32 -25.01
N ARG A 709 -23.36 -21.75 -26.28
CA ARG A 709 -22.10 -22.11 -26.92
C ARG A 709 -21.64 -20.97 -27.81
N PHE A 710 -20.38 -20.62 -27.68
CA PHE A 710 -19.75 -19.61 -28.52
C PHE A 710 -18.68 -20.24 -29.41
N THR A 711 -18.45 -19.62 -30.54
CA THR A 711 -17.47 -20.08 -31.54
C THR A 711 -16.50 -18.93 -31.81
N PRO A 712 -15.19 -19.11 -31.63
CA PRO A 712 -14.20 -18.14 -32.01
C PRO A 712 -14.32 -17.72 -33.48
N SER A 713 -14.18 -16.41 -33.72
CA SER A 713 -14.31 -15.76 -35.02
C SER A 713 -13.04 -14.97 -35.34
N LEU A 714 -12.42 -15.25 -36.49
CA LEU A 714 -11.28 -14.50 -36.98
C LEU A 714 -11.65 -13.04 -37.31
N LYS A 715 -12.90 -12.80 -37.72
CA LYS A 715 -13.45 -11.48 -37.96
C LYS A 715 -13.51 -10.70 -36.66
N THR A 716 -14.10 -11.25 -35.60
CA THR A 716 -14.16 -10.61 -34.28
C THR A 716 -12.75 -10.30 -33.72
N LEU A 717 -11.78 -11.22 -33.94
CA LEU A 717 -10.40 -11.00 -33.55
C LEU A 717 -9.78 -9.77 -34.27
N CYS A 718 -10.03 -9.64 -35.58
CA CYS A 718 -9.54 -8.50 -36.37
C CYS A 718 -10.25 -7.19 -35.99
N GLU A 719 -11.56 -7.22 -35.77
CA GLU A 719 -12.37 -6.05 -35.43
C GLU A 719 -11.99 -5.49 -34.05
N THR A 720 -11.88 -6.35 -33.04
CA THR A 720 -11.46 -5.93 -31.68
C THR A 720 -10.00 -5.45 -31.67
N LEU A 721 -9.12 -6.09 -32.44
CA LEU A 721 -7.75 -5.59 -32.61
C LEU A 721 -7.71 -4.20 -33.24
N ALA A 722 -8.46 -3.98 -34.31
CA ALA A 722 -8.50 -2.68 -35.00
C ALA A 722 -9.10 -1.58 -34.11
N GLN A 723 -10.12 -1.91 -33.33
CA GLN A 723 -10.76 -1.00 -32.39
C GLN A 723 -9.83 -0.57 -31.26
N ARG A 724 -9.05 -1.50 -30.72
CA ARG A 724 -8.23 -1.28 -29.52
C ARG A 724 -6.76 -0.93 -29.84
N GLY A 725 -6.27 -1.26 -31.04
CA GLY A 725 -4.87 -1.11 -31.39
C GLY A 725 -3.90 -1.83 -30.45
N ASP A 726 -4.35 -2.92 -29.84
CA ASP A 726 -3.62 -3.64 -28.79
C ASP A 726 -3.80 -5.16 -28.95
N PRO A 727 -2.71 -5.93 -29.19
CA PRO A 727 -2.80 -7.36 -29.37
C PRO A 727 -3.36 -8.09 -28.14
N ALA A 728 -3.21 -7.53 -26.94
CA ALA A 728 -3.76 -8.11 -25.71
C ALA A 728 -5.29 -8.00 -25.64
N PHE A 729 -5.88 -7.04 -26.37
CA PHE A 729 -7.34 -6.85 -26.46
C PHE A 729 -7.93 -7.28 -27.80
N ALA A 730 -7.23 -8.12 -28.54
CA ALA A 730 -7.77 -8.82 -29.70
C ALA A 730 -8.54 -10.06 -29.21
N PHE A 731 -9.85 -9.96 -29.05
CA PHE A 731 -10.72 -11.04 -28.57
C PHE A 731 -11.34 -11.80 -29.75
N SER A 732 -11.53 -13.11 -29.58
CA SER A 732 -12.00 -14.00 -30.66
C SER A 732 -13.51 -14.25 -30.64
N ALA A 733 -14.22 -13.86 -29.58
CA ALA A 733 -15.67 -13.99 -29.48
C ALA A 733 -16.27 -12.89 -28.63
N GLU A 734 -17.57 -12.69 -28.78
CA GLU A 734 -18.31 -11.67 -28.04
C GLU A 734 -19.78 -12.07 -27.84
N PHE A 735 -20.43 -11.43 -26.88
CA PHE A 735 -21.87 -11.37 -26.77
C PHE A 735 -22.33 -10.00 -26.28
N THR A 736 -23.50 -9.58 -26.73
CA THR A 736 -24.09 -8.32 -26.30
C THR A 736 -25.28 -8.58 -25.37
N VAL A 737 -25.34 -7.84 -24.29
CA VAL A 737 -26.47 -7.77 -23.39
C VAL A 737 -27.14 -6.40 -23.51
N ALA A 738 -28.46 -6.37 -23.47
CA ALA A 738 -29.20 -5.11 -23.46
C ALA A 738 -30.48 -5.24 -22.63
N LYS A 739 -31.07 -4.12 -22.24
CA LYS A 739 -32.34 -4.10 -21.54
C LYS A 739 -33.50 -4.43 -22.50
N ASP A 740 -34.37 -5.32 -22.06
CA ASP A 740 -35.67 -5.54 -22.67
C ASP A 740 -36.66 -4.39 -22.34
N PRO A 741 -37.86 -4.36 -22.93
CA PRO A 741 -38.88 -3.34 -22.62
C PRO A 741 -39.28 -3.31 -21.14
N ASN A 742 -39.06 -4.37 -20.38
CA ASN A 742 -39.35 -4.45 -18.97
C ASN A 742 -38.15 -4.04 -18.08
N GLY A 743 -37.04 -3.57 -18.69
CA GLY A 743 -35.84 -3.13 -18.02
C GLY A 743 -34.93 -4.29 -17.53
N ARG A 744 -35.18 -5.54 -17.94
CA ARG A 744 -34.35 -6.70 -17.58
C ARG A 744 -33.16 -6.80 -18.53
N LEU A 745 -31.98 -7.08 -17.98
CA LEU A 745 -30.80 -7.33 -18.79
C LEU A 745 -30.89 -8.71 -19.44
N VAL A 746 -30.91 -8.76 -20.76
CA VAL A 746 -31.07 -9.98 -21.54
C VAL A 746 -30.00 -10.11 -22.61
N LEU A 747 -29.63 -11.35 -22.93
CA LEU A 747 -28.73 -11.65 -24.04
C LEU A 747 -29.38 -11.29 -25.38
N GLN A 748 -28.68 -10.49 -26.17
CA GLN A 748 -29.13 -10.17 -27.53
C GLN A 748 -28.83 -11.28 -28.51
N PRO A 749 -29.65 -11.49 -29.54
CA PRO A 749 -29.30 -12.38 -30.66
C PRO A 749 -27.97 -11.93 -31.28
N ALA A 750 -27.13 -12.89 -31.68
CA ALA A 750 -25.95 -12.58 -32.48
C ALA A 750 -26.36 -11.78 -33.72
N ALA A 751 -25.68 -10.70 -34.03
CA ALA A 751 -25.88 -9.97 -35.28
C ALA A 751 -25.65 -10.95 -36.44
N LYS A 752 -26.65 -11.07 -37.34
CA LYS A 752 -26.62 -12.00 -38.49
C LYS A 752 -25.55 -11.60 -39.52
#